data_8ec0b475acfdb96ba8f985a7109a0426
#
_entry.id   8ec0b475acfdb96ba8f985a7109a0426
#
_cell.length_a   1.000
_cell.length_b   1.000
_cell.length_c   1.000
_cell.angle_alpha   90.00
_cell.angle_beta   90.00
_cell.angle_gamma   90.00
#
_symmetry.space_group_name_H-M   'P 1'
#
loop_
_entity.id
_entity.type
_entity.pdbx_description
1 polymer ?
#
loop_
_entity_poly.entity_id
_entity_poly.type
_entity_poly.pdbx_seq_one_letter_code
_entity_poly.pdbx_strand_id
1 'polypeptide(L)'
;MMKSLKAMLKQDKEKYTVPKSVQDYIPITAIWEDGIFKVGNKFAKTFRFTDINYLVAGKEDKETMFLYYSELLNSLDSGATTKLTINNRRINKVNFEKEILIPKNGDELDCYREEYNNILLDKASNANGIIQEKYLTVSVVKKDIEEARTYFSRIASDLRAHFSALGSKCEELDATEKLRLLHDFYRAGEEESFRFDLSDMMKKGHSFKDYICPDSMERADDYIKLGEKYVRVLFLKDYASYIKDSMVSELTELNRNMMFSIDIVPIPMDEAVREVENRLLGVETNITNWQRKQNQNNNFSAVVPYDMELQRKESKEFLNDLTTRDQRMMCATVTIAHMADSKEQLDADTETILSTARRHLCQLAVLKFQQTDGLNTVLPIGCKKIQATRTLTTESLAVFMPFKVQEVAHEHGIYYGQNAISNNMIIANRKCLLNGNSFILGVSGSGKSFTGKCEIANLMLAGDSDIIIIDPEREYAPLVKAMGGAIIDISATSKNHINAMDMNSDYGDGEDPLILKSEFILSLCEQLIGSRSLGAQEKSLIDRCAKNVYRNYRKRGYKGKVPTLKDFRADLLKQDEPEAQEIALAIELFTDGSLNTFAKETNVDVNNRLICYDILDLGKQLLPIGMLVVLDSILNRITANRAKGKITFIIIDEIYLLFQHEYSANLLFTLWKRVRKYGAFCTGITQNVDDLLQSHTARTMLANSEFVIMLNQASTDRIKLAELLNISDTQISYITNVEAGRGLMKVGSALVPFVNKFPKNTQLYRLMTTKPGEQ
;
A
#
# COMPACT_ATOMS: atom_id res chain seq x y z
N MET A 1 2.12 -12.82 -43.82
CA MET A 1 1.81 -11.79 -42.80
C MET A 1 0.40 -11.28 -42.87
N MET A 2 -0.09 -10.67 -43.96
CA MET A 2 -1.50 -10.19 -44.07
C MET A 2 -2.59 -11.23 -43.69
N LYS A 3 -2.38 -12.53 -43.97
CA LYS A 3 -3.33 -13.58 -43.57
C LYS A 3 -3.33 -13.82 -42.05
N SER A 4 -2.23 -13.61 -41.34
CA SER A 4 -2.15 -13.78 -39.92
C SER A 4 -2.81 -12.61 -39.16
N LEU A 5 -2.60 -11.38 -39.60
CA LEU A 5 -3.22 -10.19 -38.99
C LEU A 5 -4.74 -10.19 -39.18
N LYS A 6 -5.20 -10.50 -40.42
CA LYS A 6 -6.64 -10.68 -40.68
C LYS A 6 -7.25 -11.81 -39.84
N ALA A 7 -6.49 -12.84 -39.49
CA ALA A 7 -6.94 -13.90 -38.59
C ALA A 7 -7.01 -13.42 -37.13
N MET A 8 -6.06 -12.57 -36.67
CA MET A 8 -6.06 -12.00 -35.31
C MET A 8 -7.16 -10.97 -35.09
N LEU A 9 -7.48 -10.19 -36.12
CA LEU A 9 -8.57 -9.20 -36.06
C LEU A 9 -9.95 -9.84 -36.16
N LYS A 10 -10.00 -11.08 -36.65
CA LYS A 10 -11.28 -11.82 -36.72
C LYS A 10 -11.65 -12.36 -35.36
N GLN A 11 -12.93 -12.44 -35.13
CA GLN A 11 -13.53 -13.17 -34.01
C GLN A 11 -12.97 -14.58 -33.95
N ASP A 12 -12.61 -15.06 -32.77
CA ASP A 12 -12.23 -16.46 -32.53
C ASP A 12 -13.47 -17.34 -32.78
N LYS A 13 -13.55 -17.93 -33.98
CA LYS A 13 -14.66 -18.82 -34.36
C LYS A 13 -14.29 -20.25 -34.03
N GLU A 14 -15.02 -20.82 -33.10
CA GLU A 14 -15.04 -22.25 -32.87
C GLU A 14 -16.19 -22.89 -33.65
N LYS A 15 -16.02 -24.18 -33.98
CA LYS A 15 -17.11 -24.94 -34.56
C LYS A 15 -18.22 -25.05 -33.51
N TYR A 16 -19.42 -24.52 -33.81
CA TYR A 16 -20.51 -24.55 -32.85
C TYR A 16 -20.86 -26.01 -32.51
N THR A 17 -20.73 -26.35 -31.26
CA THR A 17 -21.21 -27.57 -30.65
C THR A 17 -22.28 -27.20 -29.63
N VAL A 18 -23.39 -27.94 -29.59
CA VAL A 18 -24.40 -27.71 -28.57
C VAL A 18 -23.82 -28.04 -27.20
N PRO A 19 -23.68 -27.04 -26.28
CA PRO A 19 -23.14 -27.30 -24.96
C PRO A 19 -24.05 -28.26 -24.19
N LYS A 20 -23.43 -29.28 -23.57
CA LYS A 20 -24.13 -30.29 -22.77
C LYS A 20 -24.05 -30.00 -21.27
N SER A 21 -23.10 -29.20 -20.86
CA SER A 21 -22.88 -28.79 -19.48
C SER A 21 -22.47 -27.31 -19.40
N VAL A 22 -22.51 -26.72 -18.21
CA VAL A 22 -22.04 -25.36 -17.97
C VAL A 22 -20.54 -25.22 -18.26
N GLN A 23 -19.77 -26.28 -18.06
CA GLN A 23 -18.32 -26.28 -18.36
C GLN A 23 -18.00 -26.08 -19.84
N ASP A 24 -18.89 -26.45 -20.73
CA ASP A 24 -18.70 -26.31 -22.19
C ASP A 24 -18.73 -24.83 -22.64
N TYR A 25 -19.29 -23.94 -21.82
CA TYR A 25 -19.29 -22.50 -22.09
C TYR A 25 -17.97 -21.83 -21.75
N ILE A 26 -17.11 -22.49 -20.95
CA ILE A 26 -15.79 -21.99 -20.57
C ILE A 26 -14.76 -22.49 -21.61
N PRO A 27 -14.20 -21.60 -22.44
CA PRO A 27 -13.41 -22.00 -23.61
C PRO A 27 -11.97 -22.46 -23.28
N ILE A 28 -11.60 -22.55 -22.00
CA ILE A 28 -10.29 -23.00 -21.55
C ILE A 28 -10.19 -24.52 -21.76
N THR A 29 -9.16 -24.98 -22.47
CA THR A 29 -8.98 -26.40 -22.80
C THR A 29 -7.88 -27.07 -21.99
N ALA A 30 -6.88 -26.32 -21.53
CA ALA A 30 -5.78 -26.83 -20.69
C ALA A 30 -5.19 -25.72 -19.84
N ILE A 31 -4.60 -26.10 -18.69
CA ILE A 31 -3.89 -25.21 -17.78
C ILE A 31 -2.54 -25.84 -17.38
N TRP A 32 -1.56 -25.02 -17.07
CA TRP A 32 -0.26 -25.40 -16.54
C TRP A 32 0.05 -24.63 -15.25
N GLU A 33 0.86 -25.22 -14.39
CA GLU A 33 1.21 -24.68 -13.07
C GLU A 33 1.75 -23.25 -13.13
N ASP A 34 2.53 -22.93 -14.17
CA ASP A 34 3.09 -21.60 -14.43
C ASP A 34 2.06 -20.54 -14.90
N GLY A 35 0.76 -20.83 -14.79
CA GLY A 35 -0.34 -19.89 -15.11
C GLY A 35 -0.61 -19.73 -16.62
N ILE A 36 0.03 -20.53 -17.47
CA ILE A 36 -0.32 -20.55 -18.91
C ILE A 36 -1.62 -21.33 -19.09
N PHE A 37 -2.58 -20.73 -19.77
CA PHE A 37 -3.87 -21.34 -20.12
C PHE A 37 -3.97 -21.47 -21.64
N LYS A 38 -4.57 -22.56 -22.10
CA LYS A 38 -4.84 -22.78 -23.52
C LYS A 38 -6.31 -22.54 -23.82
N VAL A 39 -6.59 -21.68 -24.80
CA VAL A 39 -7.93 -21.32 -25.27
C VAL A 39 -7.95 -21.49 -26.79
N GLY A 40 -8.65 -22.53 -27.28
CA GLY A 40 -8.59 -22.89 -28.68
C GLY A 40 -7.16 -23.22 -29.12
N ASN A 41 -6.63 -22.47 -30.09
CA ASN A 41 -5.26 -22.59 -30.58
C ASN A 41 -4.28 -21.60 -29.98
N LYS A 42 -4.70 -20.78 -29.00
CA LYS A 42 -3.88 -19.76 -28.35
C LYS A 42 -3.44 -20.20 -26.97
N PHE A 43 -2.24 -19.79 -26.60
CA PHE A 43 -1.74 -19.82 -25.22
C PHE A 43 -1.85 -18.41 -24.64
N ALA A 44 -2.31 -18.31 -23.40
CA ALA A 44 -2.53 -17.04 -22.71
C ALA A 44 -1.90 -17.04 -21.32
N LYS A 45 -1.19 -15.98 -20.97
CA LYS A 45 -0.65 -15.75 -19.65
C LYS A 45 -1.11 -14.40 -19.11
N THR A 46 -1.41 -14.34 -17.81
CA THR A 46 -1.96 -13.15 -17.15
C THR A 46 -0.94 -12.62 -16.15
N PHE A 47 -0.81 -11.31 -16.12
CA PHE A 47 0.04 -10.54 -15.21
C PHE A 47 -0.84 -9.63 -14.38
N ARG A 48 -0.61 -9.57 -13.08
CA ARG A 48 -1.23 -8.58 -12.19
C ARG A 48 -0.29 -7.39 -12.04
N PHE A 49 -0.83 -6.18 -12.08
CA PHE A 49 -0.03 -4.98 -11.83
C PHE A 49 -0.71 -4.04 -10.83
N THR A 50 0.12 -3.26 -10.11
CA THR A 50 -0.35 -2.36 -9.06
C THR A 50 -0.71 -1.00 -9.61
N ASP A 51 -1.55 -0.27 -8.88
CA ASP A 51 -1.90 1.11 -9.19
C ASP A 51 -0.74 2.08 -8.93
N ILE A 52 -0.80 3.23 -9.57
CA ILE A 52 0.08 4.38 -9.31
C ILE A 52 -0.76 5.62 -9.01
N ASN A 53 -0.16 6.63 -8.41
CA ASN A 53 -0.85 7.84 -7.98
C ASN A 53 -1.12 8.84 -9.13
N TYR A 54 -1.72 8.38 -10.23
CA TYR A 54 -1.97 9.20 -11.42
C TYR A 54 -2.88 10.40 -11.14
N LEU A 55 -3.99 10.20 -10.42
CA LEU A 55 -4.97 11.28 -10.17
C LEU A 55 -4.41 12.42 -9.30
N VAL A 56 -3.51 12.10 -8.39
CA VAL A 56 -2.88 13.05 -7.44
C VAL A 56 -1.50 13.54 -7.89
N ALA A 57 -1.03 13.11 -9.05
CA ALA A 57 0.22 13.58 -9.61
C ALA A 57 0.11 15.03 -10.12
N GLY A 58 1.22 15.74 -10.11
CA GLY A 58 1.35 17.04 -10.76
C GLY A 58 1.17 16.96 -12.28
N LYS A 59 1.02 18.10 -12.94
CA LYS A 59 0.79 18.13 -14.40
C LYS A 59 1.96 17.51 -15.18
N GLU A 60 3.19 17.87 -14.83
CA GLU A 60 4.42 17.34 -15.46
C GLU A 60 4.58 15.84 -15.21
N ASP A 61 4.29 15.39 -13.98
CA ASP A 61 4.32 13.97 -13.63
C ASP A 61 3.28 13.17 -14.42
N LYS A 62 2.05 13.71 -14.57
CA LYS A 62 1.00 13.09 -15.39
C LYS A 62 1.40 12.95 -16.85
N GLU A 63 2.00 13.99 -17.42
CA GLU A 63 2.54 13.95 -18.77
C GLU A 63 3.64 12.89 -18.92
N THR A 64 4.53 12.80 -17.95
CA THR A 64 5.58 11.77 -17.90
C THR A 64 5.00 10.35 -17.78
N MET A 65 4.04 10.15 -16.88
CA MET A 65 3.33 8.86 -16.73
C MET A 65 2.59 8.48 -18.00
N PHE A 66 1.97 9.44 -18.67
CA PHE A 66 1.28 9.21 -19.94
C PHE A 66 2.25 8.78 -21.04
N LEU A 67 3.43 9.40 -21.11
CA LEU A 67 4.48 9.01 -22.06
C LEU A 67 4.99 7.58 -21.78
N TYR A 68 5.33 7.25 -20.54
CA TYR A 68 5.76 5.89 -20.19
C TYR A 68 4.67 4.84 -20.46
N TYR A 69 3.40 5.18 -20.24
CA TYR A 69 2.31 4.29 -20.60
C TYR A 69 2.16 4.12 -22.11
N SER A 70 2.36 5.18 -22.88
CA SER A 70 2.41 5.13 -24.35
C SER A 70 3.57 4.27 -24.86
N GLU A 71 4.75 4.36 -24.23
CA GLU A 71 5.89 3.47 -24.52
C GLU A 71 5.58 2.00 -24.23
N LEU A 72 4.92 1.71 -23.08
CA LEU A 72 4.45 0.36 -22.76
C LEU A 72 3.49 -0.16 -23.85
N LEU A 73 2.54 0.66 -24.31
CA LEU A 73 1.64 0.28 -25.39
C LEU A 73 2.41 0.05 -26.72
N ASN A 74 3.40 0.88 -27.01
CA ASN A 74 4.27 0.71 -28.18
C ASN A 74 5.16 -0.53 -28.09
N SER A 75 5.46 -1.04 -26.90
CA SER A 75 6.24 -2.27 -26.72
C SER A 75 5.46 -3.55 -27.00
N LEU A 76 4.12 -3.47 -27.08
CA LEU A 76 3.27 -4.66 -27.30
C LEU A 76 3.55 -5.33 -28.64
N ASP A 77 3.61 -6.66 -28.61
CA ASP A 77 3.95 -7.47 -29.78
C ASP A 77 2.77 -7.51 -30.77
N SER A 78 3.04 -7.16 -32.02
CA SER A 78 2.07 -7.25 -33.13
C SER A 78 1.66 -8.69 -33.47
N GLY A 79 2.39 -9.70 -32.99
CA GLY A 79 2.08 -11.13 -33.09
C GLY A 79 1.14 -11.66 -32.02
N ALA A 80 0.75 -10.85 -31.06
CA ALA A 80 -0.07 -11.24 -29.92
C ALA A 80 -1.32 -10.35 -29.77
N THR A 81 -2.30 -10.85 -29.04
CA THR A 81 -3.41 -10.04 -28.53
C THR A 81 -3.17 -9.78 -27.05
N THR A 82 -3.14 -8.51 -26.66
CA THR A 82 -3.01 -8.09 -25.27
C THR A 82 -4.36 -7.60 -24.76
N LYS A 83 -4.79 -8.07 -23.61
CA LYS A 83 -6.02 -7.66 -22.95
C LYS A 83 -5.67 -6.96 -21.63
N LEU A 84 -6.03 -5.70 -21.52
CA LEU A 84 -6.06 -4.96 -20.27
C LEU A 84 -7.38 -5.21 -19.57
N THR A 85 -7.37 -5.61 -18.31
CA THR A 85 -8.59 -5.86 -17.53
C THR A 85 -8.53 -5.14 -16.19
N ILE A 86 -9.59 -4.41 -15.86
CA ILE A 86 -9.83 -3.83 -14.54
C ILE A 86 -10.99 -4.60 -13.92
N ASN A 87 -10.75 -5.27 -12.81
CA ASN A 87 -11.70 -6.08 -12.10
C ASN A 87 -12.12 -5.39 -10.81
N ASN A 88 -13.35 -4.90 -10.74
CA ASN A 88 -13.96 -4.37 -9.53
C ASN A 88 -14.72 -5.49 -8.84
N ARG A 89 -14.32 -5.79 -7.63
CA ARG A 89 -14.97 -6.78 -6.78
C ARG A 89 -15.44 -6.12 -5.48
N ARG A 90 -16.70 -6.32 -5.12
CA ARG A 90 -17.17 -5.92 -3.79
C ARG A 90 -16.49 -6.76 -2.71
N ILE A 91 -16.08 -6.11 -1.64
CA ILE A 91 -15.55 -6.80 -0.47
C ILE A 91 -16.65 -7.71 0.08
N ASN A 92 -16.34 -8.98 0.24
CA ASN A 92 -17.23 -9.91 0.90
C ASN A 92 -17.34 -9.55 2.38
N LYS A 93 -18.57 -9.28 2.84
CA LYS A 93 -18.83 -8.83 4.21
C LYS A 93 -18.36 -9.85 5.26
N VAL A 94 -18.49 -11.15 4.98
CA VAL A 94 -18.06 -12.21 5.89
C VAL A 94 -16.54 -12.27 6.02
N ASN A 95 -15.80 -12.12 4.91
CA ASN A 95 -14.34 -12.07 4.93
C ASN A 95 -13.85 -10.83 5.65
N PHE A 96 -14.47 -9.68 5.38
CA PHE A 96 -14.18 -8.43 6.09
C PHE A 96 -14.35 -8.59 7.61
N GLU A 97 -15.46 -9.18 8.04
CA GLU A 97 -15.72 -9.40 9.47
C GLU A 97 -14.67 -10.32 10.11
N LYS A 98 -14.22 -11.36 9.43
CA LYS A 98 -13.19 -12.28 9.95
C LYS A 98 -11.78 -11.67 9.99
N GLU A 99 -11.43 -10.84 9.03
CA GLU A 99 -10.06 -10.32 8.88
C GLU A 99 -9.81 -9.03 9.67
N ILE A 100 -10.84 -8.21 9.86
CA ILE A 100 -10.69 -6.85 10.37
C ILE A 100 -11.32 -6.66 11.74
N LEU A 101 -12.40 -7.38 12.06
CA LEU A 101 -13.03 -7.27 13.36
C LEU A 101 -12.19 -7.95 14.44
N ILE A 102 -12.12 -7.31 15.59
CA ILE A 102 -11.37 -7.78 16.75
C ILE A 102 -12.25 -8.76 17.54
N PRO A 103 -11.81 -10.01 17.76
CA PRO A 103 -12.58 -10.98 18.53
C PRO A 103 -12.67 -10.60 20.01
N LYS A 104 -13.77 -10.94 20.68
CA LYS A 104 -13.91 -10.79 22.13
C LYS A 104 -13.07 -11.86 22.85
N ASN A 105 -12.36 -11.45 23.90
CA ASN A 105 -11.45 -12.30 24.67
C ASN A 105 -12.01 -12.69 26.06
N GLY A 106 -13.16 -12.14 26.49
CA GLY A 106 -13.75 -12.35 27.80
C GLY A 106 -13.08 -11.55 28.92
N ASP A 107 -12.41 -10.44 28.58
CA ASP A 107 -11.72 -9.55 29.51
C ASP A 107 -12.40 -8.17 29.62
N GLU A 108 -11.91 -7.32 30.52
CA GLU A 108 -12.45 -5.96 30.77
C GLU A 108 -12.39 -5.06 29.54
N LEU A 109 -11.59 -5.38 28.52
CA LEU A 109 -11.44 -4.60 27.30
C LEU A 109 -12.50 -4.92 26.23
N ASP A 110 -13.36 -5.90 26.46
CA ASP A 110 -14.37 -6.30 25.46
C ASP A 110 -15.39 -5.20 25.15
N CYS A 111 -15.68 -4.30 26.09
CA CYS A 111 -16.52 -3.13 25.82
C CYS A 111 -15.90 -2.20 24.77
N TYR A 112 -14.58 -2.00 24.81
CA TYR A 112 -13.85 -1.21 23.81
C TYR A 112 -13.69 -1.94 22.48
N ARG A 113 -13.54 -3.29 22.48
CA ARG A 113 -13.55 -4.10 21.26
C ARG A 113 -14.88 -3.99 20.54
N GLU A 114 -15.98 -4.08 21.25
CA GLU A 114 -17.32 -3.93 20.68
C GLU A 114 -17.54 -2.54 20.08
N GLU A 115 -17.17 -1.49 20.83
CA GLU A 115 -17.26 -0.12 20.34
C GLU A 115 -16.41 0.10 19.09
N TYR A 116 -15.16 -0.40 19.08
CA TYR A 116 -14.25 -0.26 17.95
C TYR A 116 -14.75 -1.04 16.72
N ASN A 117 -15.28 -2.25 16.92
CA ASN A 117 -15.86 -3.06 15.84
C ASN A 117 -17.09 -2.37 15.23
N ASN A 118 -17.95 -1.73 16.04
CA ASN A 118 -19.07 -0.97 15.54
C ASN A 118 -18.61 0.23 14.68
N ILE A 119 -17.51 0.89 15.06
CA ILE A 119 -16.91 1.96 14.25
C ILE A 119 -16.40 1.40 12.93
N LEU A 120 -15.71 0.26 12.93
CA LEU A 120 -15.20 -0.37 11.70
C LEU A 120 -16.34 -0.77 10.76
N LEU A 121 -17.43 -1.34 11.30
CA LEU A 121 -18.61 -1.72 10.51
C LEU A 121 -19.31 -0.49 9.90
N ASP A 122 -19.45 0.59 10.67
CA ASP A 122 -19.99 1.86 10.14
C ASP A 122 -19.10 2.43 9.03
N LYS A 123 -17.78 2.44 9.23
CA LYS A 123 -16.82 2.89 8.22
C LYS A 123 -16.85 2.02 6.97
N ALA A 124 -16.94 0.70 7.12
CA ALA A 124 -17.03 -0.23 6.01
C ALA A 124 -18.33 -0.07 5.22
N SER A 125 -19.46 0.17 5.89
CA SER A 125 -20.75 0.42 5.24
C SER A 125 -20.77 1.72 4.43
N ASN A 126 -20.02 2.73 4.87
CA ASN A 126 -19.90 4.04 4.22
C ASN A 126 -18.71 4.10 3.24
N ALA A 127 -17.83 3.10 3.21
CA ALA A 127 -16.76 2.99 2.22
C ALA A 127 -17.32 2.53 0.87
N ASN A 128 -16.57 2.76 -0.21
CA ASN A 128 -16.95 2.20 -1.52
C ASN A 128 -16.97 0.67 -1.49
N GLY A 129 -16.19 0.04 -0.62
CA GLY A 129 -16.18 -1.41 -0.44
C GLY A 129 -15.81 -2.18 -1.70
N ILE A 130 -14.98 -1.59 -2.58
CA ILE A 130 -14.53 -2.18 -3.82
C ILE A 130 -13.03 -2.43 -3.74
N ILE A 131 -12.65 -3.66 -4.04
CA ILE A 131 -11.28 -4.00 -4.39
C ILE A 131 -11.15 -3.89 -5.90
N GLN A 132 -10.23 -3.07 -6.38
CA GLN A 132 -9.92 -2.94 -7.79
C GLN A 132 -8.59 -3.63 -8.09
N GLU A 133 -8.65 -4.66 -8.91
CA GLU A 133 -7.48 -5.42 -9.35
C GLU A 133 -7.27 -5.20 -10.85
N LYS A 134 -6.01 -5.14 -11.27
CA LYS A 134 -5.64 -4.81 -12.65
C LYS A 134 -4.79 -5.92 -13.24
N TYR A 135 -5.16 -6.34 -14.43
CA TYR A 135 -4.53 -7.47 -15.11
C TYR A 135 -4.18 -7.13 -16.55
N LEU A 136 -3.07 -7.68 -17.01
CA LEU A 136 -2.67 -7.69 -18.40
C LEU A 136 -2.57 -9.15 -18.85
N THR A 137 -3.41 -9.57 -19.80
CA THR A 137 -3.39 -10.93 -20.35
C THR A 137 -2.86 -10.89 -21.77
N VAL A 138 -1.74 -11.56 -22.01
CA VAL A 138 -1.14 -11.70 -23.35
C VAL A 138 -1.50 -13.07 -23.90
N SER A 139 -2.02 -13.12 -25.12
CA SER A 139 -2.37 -14.36 -25.81
C SER A 139 -1.70 -14.43 -27.18
N VAL A 140 -1.15 -15.59 -27.51
CA VAL A 140 -0.36 -15.82 -28.72
C VAL A 140 -0.61 -17.23 -29.28
N VAL A 141 -0.55 -17.36 -30.59
CA VAL A 141 -0.59 -18.67 -31.27
C VAL A 141 0.84 -19.22 -31.33
N LYS A 142 1.10 -20.34 -30.67
CA LYS A 142 2.37 -21.06 -30.69
C LYS A 142 2.14 -22.54 -31.04
N LYS A 143 3.19 -23.21 -31.47
CA LYS A 143 3.12 -24.62 -31.87
C LYS A 143 2.89 -25.52 -30.66
N ASP A 144 3.60 -25.29 -29.60
CA ASP A 144 3.56 -26.07 -28.36
C ASP A 144 3.76 -25.20 -27.12
N ILE A 145 3.69 -25.83 -25.95
CA ILE A 145 3.80 -25.16 -24.65
C ILE A 145 5.23 -24.63 -24.40
N GLU A 146 6.27 -25.28 -24.88
CA GLU A 146 7.66 -24.87 -24.64
C GLU A 146 8.00 -23.60 -25.43
N GLU A 147 7.53 -23.47 -26.68
CA GLU A 147 7.61 -22.22 -27.41
C GLU A 147 6.80 -21.11 -26.71
N ALA A 148 5.66 -21.43 -26.12
CA ALA A 148 4.85 -20.48 -25.38
C ALA A 148 5.57 -20.03 -24.11
N ARG A 149 6.20 -20.92 -23.34
CA ARG A 149 6.99 -20.60 -22.15
C ARG A 149 8.15 -19.66 -22.46
N THR A 150 8.92 -19.97 -23.49
CA THR A 150 10.03 -19.12 -23.94
C THR A 150 9.54 -17.71 -24.33
N TYR A 151 8.42 -17.65 -25.05
CA TYR A 151 7.81 -16.38 -25.43
C TYR A 151 7.36 -15.58 -24.21
N PHE A 152 6.61 -16.19 -23.28
CA PHE A 152 6.09 -15.49 -22.11
C PHE A 152 7.18 -15.07 -21.13
N SER A 153 8.27 -15.83 -21.00
CA SER A 153 9.41 -15.43 -20.17
C SER A 153 10.06 -14.13 -20.66
N ARG A 154 10.21 -13.96 -21.98
CA ARG A 154 10.67 -12.69 -22.56
C ARG A 154 9.69 -11.56 -22.28
N ILE A 155 8.40 -11.76 -22.60
CA ILE A 155 7.35 -10.75 -22.39
C ILE A 155 7.27 -10.35 -20.91
N ALA A 156 7.38 -11.29 -19.98
CA ALA A 156 7.38 -11.00 -18.55
C ALA A 156 8.51 -10.06 -18.13
N SER A 157 9.72 -10.26 -18.69
CA SER A 157 10.85 -9.37 -18.42
C SER A 157 10.62 -7.96 -18.96
N ASP A 158 10.13 -7.87 -20.21
CA ASP A 158 9.86 -6.58 -20.86
C ASP A 158 8.74 -5.81 -20.13
N LEU A 159 7.65 -6.48 -19.76
CA LEU A 159 6.55 -5.88 -19.01
C LEU A 159 6.99 -5.39 -17.62
N ARG A 160 7.78 -6.19 -16.88
CA ARG A 160 8.32 -5.77 -15.58
C ARG A 160 9.14 -4.49 -15.70
N ALA A 161 9.97 -4.36 -16.73
CA ALA A 161 10.78 -3.17 -16.96
C ALA A 161 9.90 -1.92 -17.20
N HIS A 162 8.90 -2.02 -18.10
CA HIS A 162 8.01 -0.91 -18.42
C HIS A 162 7.10 -0.52 -17.22
N PHE A 163 6.53 -1.49 -16.52
CA PHE A 163 5.73 -1.19 -15.32
C PHE A 163 6.59 -0.61 -14.18
N SER A 164 7.83 -1.07 -14.03
CA SER A 164 8.77 -0.51 -13.05
C SER A 164 9.09 0.96 -13.37
N ALA A 165 9.26 1.31 -14.64
CA ALA A 165 9.46 2.71 -15.07
C ALA A 165 8.26 3.60 -14.73
N LEU A 166 7.04 3.04 -14.78
CA LEU A 166 5.81 3.70 -14.33
C LEU A 166 5.67 3.80 -12.81
N GLY A 167 6.52 3.11 -12.03
CA GLY A 167 6.37 3.00 -10.57
C GLY A 167 5.34 1.94 -10.14
N SER A 168 4.92 1.05 -11.04
CA SER A 168 4.00 -0.06 -10.79
C SER A 168 4.77 -1.38 -10.70
N LYS A 169 4.31 -2.31 -9.84
CA LYS A 169 4.81 -3.69 -9.82
C LYS A 169 4.01 -4.53 -10.79
N CYS A 170 4.67 -5.43 -11.51
CA CYS A 170 4.04 -6.38 -12.42
C CYS A 170 4.48 -7.80 -12.07
N GLU A 171 3.53 -8.66 -11.73
CA GLU A 171 3.74 -10.03 -11.27
C GLU A 171 2.97 -11.02 -12.15
N GLU A 172 3.58 -12.17 -12.41
CA GLU A 172 2.94 -13.25 -13.15
C GLU A 172 1.97 -14.00 -12.23
N LEU A 173 0.75 -14.26 -12.69
CA LEU A 173 -0.17 -15.15 -11.98
C LEU A 173 0.18 -16.61 -12.27
N ASP A 174 0.19 -17.43 -11.23
CA ASP A 174 0.19 -18.88 -11.36
C ASP A 174 -1.19 -19.45 -11.68
N ALA A 175 -1.29 -20.79 -11.82
CA ALA A 175 -2.56 -21.44 -12.13
C ALA A 175 -3.61 -21.24 -11.03
N THR A 176 -3.19 -21.29 -9.78
CA THR A 176 -4.07 -21.18 -8.61
C THR A 176 -4.66 -19.78 -8.51
N GLU A 177 -3.81 -18.75 -8.61
CA GLU A 177 -4.23 -17.35 -8.58
C GLU A 177 -5.19 -17.02 -9.75
N LYS A 178 -4.87 -17.51 -10.95
CA LYS A 178 -5.70 -17.26 -12.13
C LYS A 178 -7.03 -18.01 -12.08
N LEU A 179 -7.06 -19.23 -11.56
CA LEU A 179 -8.31 -19.96 -11.32
C LEU A 179 -9.14 -19.30 -10.22
N ARG A 180 -8.50 -18.79 -9.15
CA ARG A 180 -9.18 -18.03 -8.09
C ARG A 180 -9.87 -16.78 -8.65
N LEU A 181 -9.19 -16.03 -9.51
CA LEU A 181 -9.79 -14.87 -10.19
C LEU A 181 -11.07 -15.26 -10.96
N LEU A 182 -11.03 -16.38 -11.68
CA LEU A 182 -12.20 -16.87 -12.42
C LEU A 182 -13.29 -17.42 -11.50
N HIS A 183 -12.91 -18.14 -10.43
CA HIS A 183 -13.83 -18.63 -9.42
C HIS A 183 -14.59 -17.47 -8.77
N ASP A 184 -13.87 -16.45 -8.29
CA ASP A 184 -14.46 -15.29 -7.63
C ASP A 184 -15.42 -14.50 -8.53
N PHE A 185 -15.21 -14.57 -9.84
CA PHE A 185 -16.17 -14.02 -10.82
C PHE A 185 -17.38 -14.92 -11.07
N TYR A 186 -17.17 -16.20 -11.37
CA TYR A 186 -18.25 -17.12 -11.71
C TYR A 186 -19.12 -17.52 -10.50
N ARG A 187 -18.53 -17.52 -9.31
CA ARG A 187 -19.15 -17.87 -8.02
C ARG A 187 -19.10 -16.70 -7.05
N ALA A 188 -19.43 -15.51 -7.51
CA ALA A 188 -19.41 -14.29 -6.70
C ALA A 188 -20.28 -14.42 -5.45
N GLY A 189 -19.67 -14.25 -4.27
CA GLY A 189 -20.25 -14.48 -2.94
C GLY A 189 -19.85 -15.81 -2.28
N GLU A 190 -19.10 -16.66 -2.99
CA GLU A 190 -18.61 -17.95 -2.51
C GLU A 190 -17.07 -18.02 -2.49
N GLU A 191 -16.39 -16.88 -2.38
CA GLU A 191 -14.92 -16.76 -2.51
C GLU A 191 -14.18 -17.65 -1.50
N GLU A 192 -14.76 -17.90 -0.32
CA GLU A 192 -14.20 -18.80 0.69
C GLU A 192 -14.25 -20.28 0.32
N SER A 193 -15.10 -20.65 -0.63
CA SER A 193 -15.26 -22.05 -1.05
C SER A 193 -14.14 -22.55 -1.95
N PHE A 194 -13.31 -21.64 -2.48
CA PHE A 194 -12.21 -22.00 -3.38
C PHE A 194 -11.16 -22.87 -2.69
N ARG A 195 -11.00 -24.10 -3.20
CA ARG A 195 -10.06 -25.11 -2.71
C ARG A 195 -9.45 -25.83 -3.91
N PHE A 196 -8.47 -25.21 -4.55
CA PHE A 196 -7.78 -25.78 -5.69
C PHE A 196 -6.37 -26.26 -5.31
N ASP A 197 -6.07 -27.53 -5.64
CA ASP A 197 -4.74 -28.12 -5.59
C ASP A 197 -4.52 -28.91 -6.88
N LEU A 198 -3.52 -28.52 -7.65
CA LEU A 198 -3.22 -29.11 -8.96
C LEU A 198 -2.88 -30.61 -8.84
N SER A 199 -2.14 -31.01 -7.79
CA SER A 199 -1.72 -32.38 -7.58
C SER A 199 -2.92 -33.27 -7.18
N ASP A 200 -3.82 -32.74 -6.38
CA ASP A 200 -5.04 -33.41 -5.95
C ASP A 200 -6.02 -33.59 -7.12
N MET A 201 -6.18 -32.55 -7.95
CA MET A 201 -6.97 -32.60 -9.17
C MET A 201 -6.50 -33.72 -10.10
N MET A 202 -5.18 -33.79 -10.36
CA MET A 202 -4.61 -34.83 -11.25
C MET A 202 -4.80 -36.24 -10.70
N LYS A 203 -4.64 -36.45 -9.38
CA LYS A 203 -4.82 -37.76 -8.74
C LYS A 203 -6.29 -38.22 -8.75
N LYS A 204 -7.23 -37.30 -8.55
CA LYS A 204 -8.67 -37.59 -8.49
C LYS A 204 -9.35 -37.60 -9.84
N GLY A 205 -8.67 -37.17 -10.93
CA GLY A 205 -9.21 -37.09 -12.27
C GLY A 205 -10.30 -36.03 -12.45
N HIS A 206 -10.33 -35.02 -11.58
CA HIS A 206 -11.23 -33.88 -11.69
C HIS A 206 -10.80 -32.93 -12.80
N SER A 207 -11.76 -32.22 -13.40
CA SER A 207 -11.47 -31.11 -14.28
C SER A 207 -11.18 -29.85 -13.47
N PHE A 208 -10.19 -29.04 -13.88
CA PHE A 208 -10.00 -27.71 -13.29
C PHE A 208 -11.26 -26.83 -13.39
N LYS A 209 -12.13 -27.11 -14.36
CA LYS A 209 -13.40 -26.41 -14.53
C LYS A 209 -14.39 -26.67 -13.40
N ASP A 210 -14.28 -27.80 -12.69
CA ASP A 210 -15.11 -28.12 -11.53
C ASP A 210 -14.92 -27.11 -10.39
N TYR A 211 -13.73 -26.48 -10.31
CA TYR A 211 -13.38 -25.50 -9.28
C TYR A 211 -13.85 -24.08 -9.58
N ILE A 212 -14.17 -23.75 -10.84
CA ILE A 212 -14.54 -22.40 -11.27
C ILE A 212 -15.96 -22.28 -11.82
N CYS A 213 -16.56 -23.39 -12.20
CA CYS A 213 -17.85 -23.41 -12.89
C CYS A 213 -18.99 -23.02 -11.92
N PRO A 214 -19.91 -22.14 -12.32
CA PRO A 214 -21.13 -21.89 -11.53
C PRO A 214 -22.05 -23.08 -11.56
N ASP A 215 -22.94 -23.21 -10.57
CA ASP A 215 -23.88 -24.35 -10.47
C ASP A 215 -24.88 -24.39 -11.63
N SER A 216 -25.28 -23.23 -12.13
CA SER A 216 -26.15 -23.10 -13.28
C SER A 216 -25.80 -21.89 -14.16
N MET A 217 -26.17 -21.96 -15.46
CA MET A 217 -26.01 -20.86 -16.39
C MET A 217 -27.23 -20.78 -17.30
N GLU A 218 -28.05 -19.77 -17.06
CA GLU A 218 -29.22 -19.48 -17.91
C GLU A 218 -28.90 -18.32 -18.87
N ARG A 219 -29.31 -18.43 -20.11
CA ARG A 219 -29.03 -17.43 -21.15
C ARG A 219 -30.33 -16.77 -21.61
N ALA A 220 -30.35 -15.46 -21.49
CA ALA A 220 -31.36 -14.60 -22.11
C ALA A 220 -30.79 -13.87 -23.34
N ASP A 221 -31.59 -13.06 -23.99
CA ASP A 221 -31.18 -12.27 -25.15
C ASP A 221 -30.20 -11.14 -24.77
N ASP A 222 -30.32 -10.56 -23.58
CA ASP A 222 -29.57 -9.38 -23.13
C ASP A 222 -28.85 -9.54 -21.75
N TYR A 223 -28.93 -10.72 -21.14
CA TYR A 223 -28.18 -11.05 -19.90
C TYR A 223 -27.91 -12.56 -19.79
N ILE A 224 -27.09 -12.92 -18.80
CA ILE A 224 -26.82 -14.30 -18.35
C ILE A 224 -27.12 -14.37 -16.87
N LYS A 225 -27.76 -15.44 -16.40
CA LYS A 225 -27.85 -15.75 -14.98
C LYS A 225 -26.81 -16.83 -14.63
N LEU A 226 -25.90 -16.51 -13.71
CA LEU A 226 -24.85 -17.39 -13.19
C LEU A 226 -25.22 -17.75 -11.73
N GLY A 227 -25.68 -18.98 -11.48
CA GLY A 227 -26.26 -19.32 -10.18
C GLY A 227 -27.39 -18.36 -9.82
N GLU A 228 -27.24 -17.62 -8.74
CA GLU A 228 -28.24 -16.61 -8.31
C GLU A 228 -27.93 -15.19 -8.82
N LYS A 229 -26.82 -14.96 -9.51
CA LYS A 229 -26.39 -13.63 -9.97
C LYS A 229 -26.75 -13.37 -11.43
N TYR A 230 -27.12 -12.13 -11.72
CA TYR A 230 -27.42 -11.65 -13.06
C TYR A 230 -26.22 -10.89 -13.63
N VAL A 231 -25.77 -11.23 -14.83
CA VAL A 231 -24.61 -10.61 -15.51
C VAL A 231 -25.04 -10.07 -16.84
N ARG A 232 -24.62 -8.86 -17.17
CA ARG A 232 -24.84 -8.23 -18.47
C ARG A 232 -23.52 -7.73 -19.06
N VAL A 233 -23.33 -7.97 -20.34
CA VAL A 233 -22.15 -7.53 -21.07
C VAL A 233 -22.55 -6.42 -22.05
N LEU A 234 -21.75 -5.34 -21.98
CA LEU A 234 -21.83 -4.19 -22.88
C LEU A 234 -20.53 -4.09 -23.68
N PHE A 235 -20.60 -3.36 -24.78
CA PHE A 235 -19.42 -3.00 -25.57
C PHE A 235 -19.47 -1.51 -25.95
N LEU A 236 -18.30 -0.94 -26.20
CA LEU A 236 -18.19 0.44 -26.67
C LEU A 236 -18.47 0.46 -28.17
N LYS A 237 -19.62 1.00 -28.54
CA LYS A 237 -20.13 1.05 -29.91
C LYS A 237 -19.54 2.24 -30.65
N ASP A 238 -19.67 3.44 -30.07
CA ASP A 238 -19.19 4.69 -30.67
C ASP A 238 -18.27 5.43 -29.70
N TYR A 239 -17.18 5.92 -30.27
CA TYR A 239 -16.12 6.65 -29.55
C TYR A 239 -16.27 8.16 -29.83
N ALA A 240 -16.08 8.98 -28.81
CA ALA A 240 -15.97 10.42 -28.99
C ALA A 240 -14.74 10.77 -29.84
N SER A 241 -14.79 11.88 -30.55
CA SER A 241 -13.61 12.45 -31.23
C SER A 241 -12.51 12.89 -30.25
N TYR A 242 -12.91 13.18 -29.03
CA TYR A 242 -12.00 13.50 -27.91
C TYR A 242 -12.51 12.76 -26.65
N ILE A 243 -11.69 11.88 -26.09
CA ILE A 243 -11.98 11.15 -24.86
C ILE A 243 -11.12 11.74 -23.74
N LYS A 244 -11.72 11.97 -22.58
CA LYS A 244 -10.98 12.39 -21.37
C LYS A 244 -10.42 11.17 -20.65
N ASP A 245 -9.24 11.29 -20.09
CA ASP A 245 -8.58 10.27 -19.26
C ASP A 245 -9.41 9.85 -18.03
N SER A 246 -10.31 10.73 -17.56
CA SER A 246 -11.23 10.43 -16.45
C SER A 246 -12.34 9.41 -16.80
N MET A 247 -12.58 9.07 -18.05
CA MET A 247 -13.69 8.19 -18.45
C MET A 247 -13.56 6.78 -17.84
N VAL A 248 -12.40 6.17 -17.94
CA VAL A 248 -12.15 4.83 -17.38
C VAL A 248 -12.28 4.85 -15.86
N SER A 249 -11.69 5.87 -15.23
CA SER A 249 -11.75 6.08 -13.79
C SER A 249 -13.22 6.23 -13.32
N GLU A 250 -14.02 7.10 -13.95
CA GLU A 250 -15.42 7.30 -13.56
C GLU A 250 -16.31 6.05 -13.79
N LEU A 251 -16.07 5.29 -14.86
CA LEU A 251 -16.79 4.03 -15.12
C LEU A 251 -16.43 2.97 -14.07
N THR A 252 -15.15 2.87 -13.71
CA THR A 252 -14.66 1.86 -12.77
C THR A 252 -14.77 2.28 -11.29
N GLU A 253 -15.19 3.52 -10.99
CA GLU A 253 -15.53 3.97 -9.63
C GLU A 253 -16.93 3.56 -9.17
N LEU A 254 -17.77 3.12 -10.09
CA LEU A 254 -19.12 2.69 -9.73
C LEU A 254 -19.06 1.52 -8.74
N ASN A 255 -19.78 1.64 -7.61
CA ASN A 255 -19.82 0.61 -6.56
C ASN A 255 -20.61 -0.63 -7.04
N ARG A 256 -20.02 -1.37 -7.96
CA ARG A 256 -20.59 -2.55 -8.63
C ARG A 256 -19.53 -3.63 -8.81
N ASN A 257 -19.93 -4.89 -8.75
CA ASN A 257 -19.11 -5.96 -9.30
C ASN A 257 -19.05 -5.78 -10.81
N MET A 258 -17.90 -5.41 -11.34
CA MET A 258 -17.74 -5.07 -12.74
C MET A 258 -16.36 -5.45 -13.23
N MET A 259 -16.30 -5.93 -14.47
CA MET A 259 -15.04 -6.18 -15.17
C MET A 259 -15.02 -5.34 -16.45
N PHE A 260 -14.05 -4.45 -16.54
CA PHE A 260 -13.79 -3.62 -17.72
C PHE A 260 -12.58 -4.17 -18.45
N SER A 261 -12.70 -4.46 -19.75
CA SER A 261 -11.59 -5.02 -20.52
C SER A 261 -11.42 -4.32 -21.86
N ILE A 262 -10.16 -4.18 -22.25
CA ILE A 262 -9.74 -3.67 -23.56
C ILE A 262 -8.87 -4.72 -24.23
N ASP A 263 -9.33 -5.31 -25.32
CA ASP A 263 -8.49 -6.14 -26.20
C ASP A 263 -7.71 -5.25 -27.15
N ILE A 264 -6.40 -5.38 -27.19
CA ILE A 264 -5.46 -4.56 -27.98
C ILE A 264 -4.70 -5.48 -28.91
N VAL A 265 -4.75 -5.17 -30.21
CA VAL A 265 -3.99 -5.85 -31.25
C VAL A 265 -3.16 -4.80 -31.99
N PRO A 266 -1.84 -4.72 -31.75
CA PRO A 266 -0.96 -3.82 -32.48
C PRO A 266 -0.82 -4.28 -33.95
N ILE A 267 -0.89 -3.34 -34.87
CA ILE A 267 -0.74 -3.59 -36.31
C ILE A 267 0.74 -3.34 -36.67
N PRO A 268 1.38 -4.23 -37.46
CA PRO A 268 2.73 -3.99 -37.95
C PRO A 268 2.81 -2.68 -38.73
N MET A 269 3.89 -1.91 -38.56
CA MET A 269 4.02 -0.55 -39.07
C MET A 269 3.88 -0.49 -40.59
N ASP A 270 4.48 -1.46 -41.31
CA ASP A 270 4.40 -1.56 -42.77
C ASP A 270 2.96 -1.81 -43.27
N GLU A 271 2.17 -2.58 -42.52
CA GLU A 271 0.75 -2.83 -42.83
C GLU A 271 -0.10 -1.60 -42.46
N ALA A 272 0.19 -0.95 -41.32
CA ALA A 272 -0.51 0.24 -40.86
C ALA A 272 -0.39 1.40 -41.85
N VAL A 273 0.84 1.73 -42.26
CA VAL A 273 1.11 2.80 -43.24
C VAL A 273 0.37 2.49 -44.58
N ARG A 274 0.50 1.27 -45.08
CA ARG A 274 -0.21 0.87 -46.32
C ARG A 274 -1.73 0.97 -46.22
N GLU A 275 -2.30 0.61 -45.08
CA GLU A 275 -3.76 0.70 -44.86
C GLU A 275 -4.22 2.17 -44.88
N VAL A 276 -3.49 3.07 -44.23
CA VAL A 276 -3.81 4.51 -44.19
C VAL A 276 -3.58 5.16 -45.57
N GLU A 277 -2.50 4.82 -46.28
CA GLU A 277 -2.26 5.28 -47.65
C GLU A 277 -3.38 4.87 -48.60
N ASN A 278 -3.83 3.60 -48.54
CA ASN A 278 -4.94 3.11 -49.35
C ASN A 278 -6.24 3.85 -49.01
N ARG A 279 -6.51 4.13 -47.74
CA ARG A 279 -7.65 4.94 -47.29
C ARG A 279 -7.59 6.34 -47.84
N LEU A 280 -6.44 7.00 -47.74
CA LEU A 280 -6.22 8.34 -48.26
C LEU A 280 -6.40 8.39 -49.77
N LEU A 281 -5.84 7.42 -50.52
CA LEU A 281 -6.03 7.28 -51.97
C LEU A 281 -7.50 7.13 -52.36
N GLY A 282 -8.24 6.35 -51.56
CA GLY A 282 -9.70 6.19 -51.75
C GLY A 282 -10.45 7.51 -51.58
N VAL A 283 -10.12 8.28 -50.53
CA VAL A 283 -10.73 9.60 -50.31
C VAL A 283 -10.36 10.60 -51.42
N GLU A 284 -9.11 10.64 -51.85
CA GLU A 284 -8.65 11.50 -52.94
C GLU A 284 -9.32 11.14 -54.27
N THR A 285 -9.52 9.82 -54.51
CA THR A 285 -10.27 9.35 -55.70
C THR A 285 -11.75 9.76 -55.65
N ASN A 286 -12.38 9.69 -54.51
CA ASN A 286 -13.76 10.15 -54.30
C ASN A 286 -13.89 11.67 -54.53
N ILE A 287 -12.97 12.46 -53.99
CA ILE A 287 -12.94 13.89 -54.23
C ILE A 287 -12.75 14.21 -55.72
N THR A 288 -11.83 13.54 -56.39
CA THR A 288 -11.59 13.71 -57.84
C THR A 288 -12.83 13.34 -58.67
N ASN A 289 -13.49 12.23 -58.36
CA ASN A 289 -14.71 11.80 -59.02
C ASN A 289 -15.85 12.82 -58.81
N TRP A 290 -15.98 13.34 -57.57
CA TRP A 290 -16.95 14.36 -57.25
C TRP A 290 -16.70 15.66 -58.07
N GLN A 291 -15.45 16.12 -58.11
CA GLN A 291 -15.04 17.30 -58.90
C GLN A 291 -15.34 17.09 -60.41
N ARG A 292 -15.01 15.93 -60.95
CA ARG A 292 -15.33 15.60 -62.36
C ARG A 292 -16.83 15.69 -62.63
N LYS A 293 -17.67 15.19 -61.72
CA LYS A 293 -19.14 15.28 -61.83
C LYS A 293 -19.62 16.74 -61.78
N GLN A 294 -19.08 17.58 -60.93
CA GLN A 294 -19.43 19.00 -60.86
C GLN A 294 -19.02 19.75 -62.16
N ASN A 295 -17.82 19.48 -62.66
CA ASN A 295 -17.36 20.04 -63.91
C ASN A 295 -18.25 19.62 -65.12
N GLN A 296 -18.71 18.37 -65.18
CA GLN A 296 -19.64 17.90 -66.19
C GLN A 296 -21.01 18.61 -66.10
N ASN A 297 -21.40 19.05 -64.92
CA ASN A 297 -22.64 19.80 -64.67
C ASN A 297 -22.41 21.35 -64.81
N ASN A 298 -21.28 21.81 -65.40
CA ASN A 298 -20.89 23.22 -65.56
C ASN A 298 -20.80 23.99 -64.23
N ASN A 299 -20.59 23.31 -63.10
CA ASN A 299 -20.44 23.93 -61.77
C ASN A 299 -18.98 23.97 -61.34
N PHE A 300 -18.20 24.83 -62.00
CA PHE A 300 -16.74 24.93 -61.84
C PHE A 300 -16.30 25.57 -60.49
N SER A 301 -17.19 26.23 -59.75
CA SER A 301 -16.93 26.85 -58.48
C SER A 301 -17.39 26.02 -57.26
N ALA A 302 -17.77 24.79 -57.51
CA ALA A 302 -18.25 23.91 -56.44
C ALA A 302 -17.14 23.57 -55.43
N VAL A 303 -17.37 23.89 -54.16
CA VAL A 303 -16.47 23.59 -53.06
C VAL A 303 -16.65 22.14 -52.67
N VAL A 304 -15.55 21.43 -52.47
CA VAL A 304 -15.56 20.04 -51.97
C VAL A 304 -16.39 19.94 -50.69
N PRO A 305 -17.30 18.96 -50.61
CA PRO A 305 -18.08 18.76 -49.38
C PRO A 305 -17.20 18.65 -48.15
N TYR A 306 -17.64 19.29 -47.06
CA TYR A 306 -16.88 19.36 -45.80
C TYR A 306 -16.49 17.97 -45.29
N ASP A 307 -17.38 16.98 -45.37
CA ASP A 307 -17.11 15.64 -44.90
C ASP A 307 -15.95 14.96 -45.64
N MET A 308 -15.85 15.17 -46.99
CA MET A 308 -14.73 14.63 -47.78
C MET A 308 -13.41 15.31 -47.44
N GLU A 309 -13.45 16.63 -47.23
CA GLU A 309 -12.27 17.42 -46.85
C GLU A 309 -11.80 17.03 -45.45
N LEU A 310 -12.72 16.83 -44.49
CA LEU A 310 -12.44 16.35 -43.16
C LEU A 310 -11.80 14.95 -43.17
N GLN A 311 -12.37 14.00 -43.94
CA GLN A 311 -11.82 12.66 -44.10
C GLN A 311 -10.40 12.69 -44.70
N ARG A 312 -10.14 13.58 -45.66
CA ARG A 312 -8.82 13.78 -46.23
C ARG A 312 -7.83 14.28 -45.20
N LYS A 313 -8.21 15.30 -44.41
CA LYS A 313 -7.39 15.88 -43.36
C LYS A 313 -7.07 14.85 -42.28
N GLU A 314 -8.06 14.15 -41.76
CA GLU A 314 -7.89 13.10 -40.75
C GLU A 314 -6.98 11.97 -41.24
N SER A 315 -7.11 11.54 -42.51
CA SER A 315 -6.26 10.49 -43.05
C SER A 315 -4.80 10.94 -43.21
N LYS A 316 -4.57 12.23 -43.57
CA LYS A 316 -3.24 12.81 -43.65
C LYS A 316 -2.60 12.99 -42.28
N GLU A 317 -3.34 13.47 -41.29
CA GLU A 317 -2.87 13.59 -39.91
C GLU A 317 -2.51 12.22 -39.35
N PHE A 318 -3.37 11.21 -39.55
CA PHE A 318 -3.10 9.85 -39.10
C PHE A 318 -1.84 9.24 -39.76
N LEU A 319 -1.61 9.49 -41.05
CA LEU A 319 -0.39 9.05 -41.73
C LEU A 319 0.84 9.77 -41.17
N ASN A 320 0.73 11.05 -40.91
CA ASN A 320 1.82 11.85 -40.31
C ASN A 320 2.15 11.35 -38.89
N ASP A 321 1.14 11.04 -38.08
CA ASP A 321 1.33 10.48 -36.73
C ASP A 321 2.09 9.16 -36.77
N LEU A 322 1.78 8.27 -37.71
CA LEU A 322 2.47 7.00 -37.87
C LEU A 322 3.93 7.17 -38.36
N THR A 323 4.20 8.15 -39.22
CA THR A 323 5.50 8.26 -39.89
C THR A 323 6.48 9.21 -39.18
N THR A 324 6.00 10.17 -38.38
CA THR A 324 6.84 11.23 -37.80
C THR A 324 6.76 11.35 -36.28
N ARG A 325 5.71 10.80 -35.64
CA ARG A 325 5.46 10.99 -34.19
C ARG A 325 5.58 9.71 -33.35
N ASP A 326 6.21 8.67 -33.89
CA ASP A 326 6.40 7.37 -33.20
C ASP A 326 5.08 6.75 -32.67
N GLN A 327 3.95 7.07 -33.32
CA GLN A 327 2.67 6.49 -33.00
C GLN A 327 2.51 5.12 -33.71
N ARG A 328 1.87 4.17 -33.05
CA ARG A 328 1.48 2.88 -33.67
C ARG A 328 -0.02 2.83 -33.90
N MET A 329 -0.41 2.07 -34.91
CA MET A 329 -1.81 1.75 -35.18
C MET A 329 -2.20 0.54 -34.37
N MET A 330 -3.26 0.65 -33.57
CA MET A 330 -3.77 -0.42 -32.71
C MET A 330 -5.24 -0.63 -32.95
N CYS A 331 -5.66 -1.90 -32.97
CA CYS A 331 -7.07 -2.27 -33.01
C CYS A 331 -7.54 -2.59 -31.59
N ALA A 332 -8.49 -1.81 -31.07
CA ALA A 332 -9.03 -1.95 -29.73
C ALA A 332 -10.49 -2.40 -29.74
N THR A 333 -10.86 -3.25 -28.78
CA THR A 333 -12.25 -3.64 -28.49
C THR A 333 -12.48 -3.46 -27.00
N VAL A 334 -13.38 -2.57 -26.62
CA VAL A 334 -13.72 -2.29 -25.21
C VAL A 334 -15.01 -3.02 -24.86
N THR A 335 -14.97 -3.81 -23.79
CA THR A 335 -16.09 -4.58 -23.27
C THR A 335 -16.21 -4.42 -21.76
N ILE A 336 -17.43 -4.43 -21.24
CA ILE A 336 -17.75 -4.30 -19.83
C ILE A 336 -18.73 -5.41 -19.45
N ALA A 337 -18.43 -6.18 -18.41
CA ALA A 337 -19.39 -7.03 -17.74
C ALA A 337 -19.70 -6.46 -16.37
N HIS A 338 -20.97 -6.37 -16.00
CA HIS A 338 -21.37 -6.03 -14.64
C HIS A 338 -22.38 -7.03 -14.10
N MET A 339 -22.43 -7.14 -12.78
CA MET A 339 -23.17 -8.17 -12.07
C MET A 339 -24.05 -7.56 -10.99
N ALA A 340 -25.25 -8.09 -10.81
CA ALA A 340 -26.20 -7.69 -9.79
C ALA A 340 -26.94 -8.90 -9.17
N ASP A 341 -27.56 -8.66 -8.02
CA ASP A 341 -28.29 -9.70 -7.26
C ASP A 341 -29.71 -9.91 -7.80
N SER A 342 -30.27 -8.93 -8.49
CA SER A 342 -31.58 -9.02 -9.15
C SER A 342 -31.56 -8.41 -10.54
N LYS A 343 -32.58 -8.74 -11.36
CA LYS A 343 -32.69 -8.19 -12.71
C LYS A 343 -32.99 -6.69 -12.66
N GLU A 344 -33.83 -6.25 -11.74
CA GLU A 344 -34.19 -4.82 -11.55
C GLU A 344 -32.94 -4.00 -11.23
N GLN A 345 -32.10 -4.52 -10.33
CA GLN A 345 -30.81 -3.90 -10.00
C GLN A 345 -29.88 -3.88 -11.21
N LEU A 346 -29.83 -4.99 -11.99
CA LEU A 346 -29.03 -5.09 -13.20
C LEU A 346 -29.44 -4.01 -14.21
N ASP A 347 -30.74 -3.79 -14.42
CA ASP A 347 -31.27 -2.79 -15.33
C ASP A 347 -30.93 -1.37 -14.88
N ALA A 348 -31.09 -1.04 -13.59
CA ALA A 348 -30.72 0.24 -13.00
C ALA A 348 -29.22 0.51 -13.11
N ASP A 349 -28.39 -0.50 -12.84
CA ASP A 349 -26.94 -0.42 -12.95
C ASP A 349 -26.49 -0.21 -14.40
N THR A 350 -27.13 -0.90 -15.35
CA THR A 350 -26.89 -0.69 -16.78
C THR A 350 -27.14 0.75 -17.19
N GLU A 351 -28.28 1.34 -16.81
CA GLU A 351 -28.59 2.73 -17.13
C GLU A 351 -27.57 3.71 -16.52
N THR A 352 -27.08 3.43 -15.32
CA THR A 352 -26.04 4.23 -14.68
C THR A 352 -24.73 4.17 -15.51
N ILE A 353 -24.29 2.99 -15.95
CA ILE A 353 -23.10 2.79 -16.78
C ILE A 353 -23.28 3.51 -18.14
N LEU A 354 -24.42 3.34 -18.80
CA LEU A 354 -24.73 4.00 -20.07
C LEU A 354 -24.75 5.53 -19.93
N SER A 355 -25.32 6.05 -18.84
CA SER A 355 -25.38 7.48 -18.54
C SER A 355 -23.97 8.06 -18.30
N THR A 356 -23.11 7.33 -17.58
CA THR A 356 -21.71 7.74 -17.35
C THR A 356 -20.95 7.82 -18.67
N ALA A 357 -21.06 6.83 -19.55
CA ALA A 357 -20.41 6.87 -20.86
C ALA A 357 -20.91 8.05 -21.72
N ARG A 358 -22.23 8.31 -21.71
CA ARG A 358 -22.82 9.46 -22.46
C ARG A 358 -22.28 10.81 -22.01
N ARG A 359 -21.95 10.98 -20.70
CA ARG A 359 -21.29 12.21 -20.21
C ARG A 359 -19.93 12.44 -20.87
N HIS A 360 -19.25 11.36 -21.26
CA HIS A 360 -17.99 11.41 -22.01
C HIS A 360 -18.18 11.34 -23.52
N LEU A 361 -19.40 11.59 -24.03
CA LEU A 361 -19.75 11.53 -25.47
C LEU A 361 -19.46 10.16 -26.11
N CYS A 362 -19.37 9.11 -25.32
CA CYS A 362 -19.18 7.74 -25.76
C CYS A 362 -20.50 6.96 -25.70
N GLN A 363 -20.72 6.05 -26.63
CA GLN A 363 -21.92 5.22 -26.66
C GLN A 363 -21.58 3.77 -26.34
N LEU A 364 -21.98 3.31 -25.15
CA LEU A 364 -22.02 1.89 -24.83
C LEU A 364 -23.33 1.28 -25.32
N ALA A 365 -23.30 0.01 -25.69
CA ALA A 365 -24.49 -0.76 -26.08
C ALA A 365 -24.47 -2.14 -25.44
N VAL A 366 -25.65 -2.64 -25.09
CA VAL A 366 -25.83 -4.01 -24.58
C VAL A 366 -25.70 -4.99 -25.73
N LEU A 367 -24.93 -6.06 -25.54
CA LEU A 367 -24.85 -7.16 -26.48
C LEU A 367 -26.20 -7.91 -26.48
N LYS A 368 -26.80 -8.11 -27.67
CA LYS A 368 -28.01 -8.91 -27.81
C LYS A 368 -27.67 -10.24 -28.47
N PHE A 369 -28.18 -11.35 -27.91
CA PHE A 369 -27.97 -12.73 -28.37
C PHE A 369 -26.51 -13.20 -28.39
N GLN A 370 -25.56 -12.38 -27.88
CA GLN A 370 -24.11 -12.64 -27.84
C GLN A 370 -23.53 -12.47 -26.42
N GLN A 371 -24.35 -12.58 -25.40
CA GLN A 371 -23.93 -12.34 -24.01
C GLN A 371 -22.81 -13.31 -23.56
N THR A 372 -22.91 -14.59 -23.92
CA THR A 372 -21.90 -15.62 -23.61
C THR A 372 -20.56 -15.33 -24.31
N ASP A 373 -20.61 -14.94 -25.59
CA ASP A 373 -19.40 -14.57 -26.34
C ASP A 373 -18.78 -13.27 -25.78
N GLY A 374 -19.65 -12.34 -25.39
CA GLY A 374 -19.24 -11.13 -24.66
C GLY A 374 -18.55 -11.45 -23.34
N LEU A 375 -19.14 -12.31 -22.52
CA LEU A 375 -18.56 -12.73 -21.24
C LEU A 375 -17.17 -13.36 -21.43
N ASN A 376 -17.03 -14.30 -22.37
CA ASN A 376 -15.74 -14.90 -22.68
C ASN A 376 -14.72 -13.87 -23.22
N THR A 377 -15.20 -12.78 -23.85
CA THR A 377 -14.33 -11.71 -24.31
C THR A 377 -13.89 -10.79 -23.17
N VAL A 378 -14.75 -10.50 -22.20
CA VAL A 378 -14.38 -9.64 -21.04
C VAL A 378 -13.37 -10.32 -20.13
N LEU A 379 -13.52 -11.63 -19.88
CA LEU A 379 -12.70 -12.36 -18.94
C LEU A 379 -11.21 -12.40 -19.35
N PRO A 380 -10.25 -12.34 -18.37
CA PRO A 380 -8.81 -12.33 -18.64
C PRO A 380 -8.27 -13.72 -19.02
N ILE A 381 -8.92 -14.37 -19.97
CA ILE A 381 -8.55 -15.71 -20.45
C ILE A 381 -7.88 -15.71 -21.83
N GLY A 382 -7.74 -14.54 -22.46
CA GLY A 382 -7.10 -14.42 -23.78
C GLY A 382 -8.00 -14.80 -24.96
N CYS A 383 -9.32 -14.79 -24.76
CA CYS A 383 -10.33 -15.07 -25.79
C CYS A 383 -10.94 -13.77 -26.32
N LYS A 384 -11.23 -13.71 -27.63
CA LYS A 384 -11.94 -12.60 -28.28
C LYS A 384 -13.01 -13.14 -29.21
N LYS A 385 -14.25 -13.12 -28.76
CA LYS A 385 -15.41 -13.62 -29.52
C LYS A 385 -16.33 -12.51 -30.06
N ILE A 386 -16.07 -11.26 -29.69
CA ILE A 386 -16.85 -10.10 -30.14
C ILE A 386 -16.12 -9.32 -31.23
N GLN A 387 -16.86 -8.90 -32.25
CA GLN A 387 -16.37 -8.13 -33.39
C GLN A 387 -16.85 -6.67 -33.31
N ALA A 388 -16.26 -5.91 -32.38
CA ALA A 388 -16.53 -4.48 -32.18
C ALA A 388 -15.21 -3.71 -32.08
N THR A 389 -14.37 -3.83 -33.12
CA THR A 389 -13.01 -3.33 -33.12
C THR A 389 -12.95 -1.90 -33.67
N ARG A 390 -12.22 -1.02 -33.02
CA ARG A 390 -11.90 0.33 -33.46
C ARG A 390 -10.38 0.47 -33.65
N THR A 391 -9.99 1.19 -34.67
CA THR A 391 -8.59 1.54 -34.94
C THR A 391 -8.25 2.85 -34.23
N LEU A 392 -7.20 2.83 -33.42
CA LEU A 392 -6.72 3.96 -32.60
C LEU A 392 -5.21 4.12 -32.79
N THR A 393 -4.70 5.35 -32.60
CA THR A 393 -3.26 5.59 -32.40
C THR A 393 -2.86 5.20 -30.98
N THR A 394 -1.56 5.08 -30.71
CA THR A 394 -1.03 4.85 -29.35
C THR A 394 -1.56 5.91 -28.39
N GLU A 395 -1.48 7.17 -28.73
CA GLU A 395 -1.93 8.30 -27.89
C GLU A 395 -3.44 8.22 -27.61
N SER A 396 -4.25 7.93 -28.64
CA SER A 396 -5.71 7.76 -28.48
C SER A 396 -6.05 6.57 -27.58
N LEU A 397 -5.28 5.50 -27.61
CA LEU A 397 -5.46 4.34 -26.76
C LEU A 397 -4.96 4.61 -25.32
N ALA A 398 -3.88 5.37 -25.15
CA ALA A 398 -3.33 5.71 -23.86
C ALA A 398 -4.28 6.56 -22.98
N VAL A 399 -5.27 7.22 -23.58
CA VAL A 399 -6.33 7.91 -22.84
C VAL A 399 -7.16 6.94 -21.99
N PHE A 400 -7.22 5.64 -22.36
CA PHE A 400 -7.84 4.60 -21.53
C PHE A 400 -6.90 4.16 -20.39
N MET A 401 -6.26 5.13 -19.73
CA MET A 401 -5.34 4.96 -18.62
C MET A 401 -5.98 4.12 -17.50
N PRO A 402 -5.38 2.97 -17.12
CA PRO A 402 -5.95 2.12 -16.07
C PRO A 402 -5.59 2.58 -14.67
N PHE A 403 -4.68 3.56 -14.54
CA PHE A 403 -4.15 3.98 -13.25
C PHE A 403 -4.99 5.08 -12.61
N LYS A 404 -5.08 5.03 -11.28
CA LYS A 404 -5.91 5.94 -10.50
C LYS A 404 -5.17 6.45 -9.26
N VAL A 405 -5.17 5.67 -8.21
CA VAL A 405 -4.55 5.97 -6.93
C VAL A 405 -4.15 4.68 -6.25
N GLN A 406 -3.03 4.72 -5.53
CA GLN A 406 -2.58 3.60 -4.74
C GLN A 406 -3.54 3.31 -3.59
N GLU A 407 -3.74 2.04 -3.30
CA GLU A 407 -4.53 1.54 -2.18
C GLU A 407 -3.63 0.80 -1.19
N VAL A 408 -4.03 0.82 0.08
CA VAL A 408 -3.33 0.11 1.15
C VAL A 408 -4.34 -0.79 1.87
N ALA A 409 -4.25 -2.08 1.62
CA ALA A 409 -5.11 -3.10 2.23
C ALA A 409 -4.25 -4.34 2.57
N HIS A 410 -3.54 -4.29 3.70
CA HIS A 410 -2.73 -5.39 4.18
C HIS A 410 -3.56 -6.33 5.06
N GLU A 411 -3.34 -7.63 4.91
CA GLU A 411 -3.94 -8.64 5.80
C GLU A 411 -3.51 -8.42 7.26
N HIS A 412 -4.44 -8.63 8.20
CA HIS A 412 -4.21 -8.45 9.64
C HIS A 412 -3.63 -7.08 10.00
N GLY A 413 -4.02 -6.05 9.25
CA GLY A 413 -3.58 -4.67 9.47
C GLY A 413 -4.45 -3.89 10.45
N ILE A 414 -3.97 -2.69 10.77
CA ILE A 414 -4.68 -1.69 11.58
C ILE A 414 -5.40 -0.72 10.64
N TYR A 415 -6.61 -0.31 11.02
CA TYR A 415 -7.34 0.75 10.33
C TYR A 415 -6.76 2.13 10.67
N TYR A 416 -6.30 2.86 9.67
CA TYR A 416 -5.76 4.22 9.83
C TYR A 416 -6.67 5.32 9.28
N GLY A 417 -7.71 4.99 8.56
CA GLY A 417 -8.64 5.95 7.95
C GLY A 417 -9.17 5.48 6.60
N GLN A 418 -9.75 6.40 5.84
CA GLN A 418 -10.23 6.17 4.48
C GLN A 418 -9.36 6.94 3.49
N ASN A 419 -9.09 6.35 2.34
CA ASN A 419 -8.44 7.03 1.24
C ASN A 419 -9.30 8.22 0.79
N ALA A 420 -8.73 9.42 0.75
CA ALA A 420 -9.49 10.64 0.46
C ALA A 420 -10.05 10.70 -0.98
N ILE A 421 -9.59 9.81 -1.87
CA ILE A 421 -9.97 9.75 -3.29
C ILE A 421 -10.95 8.61 -3.54
N SER A 422 -10.54 7.37 -3.23
CA SER A 422 -11.35 6.18 -3.49
C SER A 422 -12.43 5.94 -2.43
N ASN A 423 -12.31 6.57 -1.27
CA ASN A 423 -13.11 6.32 -0.08
C ASN A 423 -13.01 4.88 0.48
N ASN A 424 -12.02 4.12 0.03
CA ASN A 424 -11.72 2.80 0.58
C ASN A 424 -11.02 2.90 1.94
N MET A 425 -11.18 1.86 2.77
CA MET A 425 -10.49 1.79 4.05
C MET A 425 -9.00 1.58 3.85
N ILE A 426 -8.18 2.34 4.59
CA ILE A 426 -6.73 2.16 4.65
C ILE A 426 -6.43 1.23 5.82
N ILE A 427 -5.97 0.03 5.50
CA ILE A 427 -5.60 -1.01 6.47
C ILE A 427 -4.14 -1.34 6.24
N ALA A 428 -3.30 -0.97 7.19
CA ALA A 428 -1.87 -1.13 7.07
C ALA A 428 -1.28 -2.02 8.17
N ASN A 429 -0.38 -2.91 7.80
CA ASN A 429 0.34 -3.78 8.71
C ASN A 429 1.84 -3.49 8.62
N ARG A 430 2.36 -2.82 9.64
CA ARG A 430 3.78 -2.44 9.72
C ARG A 430 4.73 -3.64 9.75
N LYS A 431 4.24 -4.82 10.19
CA LYS A 431 5.02 -6.06 10.24
C LYS A 431 5.37 -6.60 8.84
N CYS A 432 4.59 -6.21 7.81
CA CYS A 432 4.82 -6.59 6.42
C CYS A 432 5.84 -5.70 5.69
N LEU A 433 6.24 -4.57 6.29
CA LEU A 433 7.18 -3.62 5.69
C LEU A 433 8.63 -4.06 5.91
N LEU A 434 9.52 -3.67 5.00
CA LEU A 434 10.96 -3.91 5.14
C LEU A 434 11.53 -3.17 6.35
N ASN A 435 11.04 -1.94 6.59
CA ASN A 435 11.34 -1.14 7.77
C ASN A 435 10.03 -0.59 8.35
N GLY A 436 9.46 -1.31 9.30
CA GLY A 436 8.19 -0.94 9.93
C GLY A 436 8.27 0.18 10.97
N ASN A 437 9.41 0.88 11.10
CA ASN A 437 9.50 2.09 11.92
C ASN A 437 8.68 3.22 11.30
N SER A 438 8.12 4.09 12.14
CA SER A 438 7.19 5.12 11.70
C SER A 438 7.46 6.51 12.27
N PHE A 439 6.95 7.53 11.55
CA PHE A 439 6.83 8.89 12.04
C PHE A 439 5.39 9.40 11.88
N ILE A 440 4.95 10.18 12.87
CA ILE A 440 3.69 10.94 12.82
C ILE A 440 4.06 12.42 12.95
N LEU A 441 3.88 13.18 11.86
CA LEU A 441 4.34 14.56 11.73
C LEU A 441 3.14 15.51 11.57
N GLY A 442 3.19 16.67 12.20
CA GLY A 442 2.16 17.69 12.01
C GLY A 442 2.20 18.79 13.06
N VAL A 443 1.64 19.93 12.74
CA VAL A 443 1.52 21.07 13.68
C VAL A 443 0.63 20.74 14.89
N SER A 444 0.72 21.56 15.94
CA SER A 444 -0.18 21.44 17.10
C SER A 444 -1.64 21.48 16.68
N GLY A 445 -2.47 20.64 17.28
CA GLY A 445 -3.90 20.55 16.97
C GLY A 445 -4.25 19.79 15.67
N SER A 446 -3.28 19.29 14.91
CA SER A 446 -3.52 18.49 13.67
C SER A 446 -4.03 17.06 13.93
N GLY A 447 -3.92 16.56 15.18
CA GLY A 447 -4.36 15.22 15.58
C GLY A 447 -3.24 14.18 15.70
N LYS A 448 -1.98 14.59 15.87
CA LYS A 448 -0.82 13.68 16.03
C LYS A 448 -1.00 12.70 17.18
N SER A 449 -1.12 13.22 18.41
CA SER A 449 -1.26 12.40 19.63
C SER A 449 -2.53 11.53 19.53
N PHE A 450 -3.62 12.04 18.95
CA PHE A 450 -4.82 11.26 18.69
C PHE A 450 -4.54 10.06 17.75
N THR A 451 -3.81 10.28 16.66
CA THR A 451 -3.43 9.22 15.71
C THR A 451 -2.56 8.17 16.38
N GLY A 452 -1.57 8.58 17.18
CA GLY A 452 -0.74 7.66 17.98
C GLY A 452 -1.56 6.85 18.99
N LYS A 453 -2.51 7.49 19.68
CA LYS A 453 -3.42 6.83 20.62
C LYS A 453 -4.38 5.84 19.93
N CYS A 454 -4.83 6.13 18.69
CA CYS A 454 -5.59 5.16 17.89
C CYS A 454 -4.78 3.89 17.60
N GLU A 455 -3.50 4.04 17.24
CA GLU A 455 -2.62 2.89 17.02
C GLU A 455 -2.43 2.07 18.30
N ILE A 456 -2.17 2.74 19.44
CA ILE A 456 -2.04 2.10 20.77
C ILE A 456 -3.32 1.32 21.10
N ALA A 457 -4.48 1.97 20.99
CA ALA A 457 -5.76 1.33 21.31
C ALA A 457 -5.99 0.08 20.46
N ASN A 458 -5.75 0.16 19.14
CA ASN A 458 -5.90 -1.00 18.27
C ASN A 458 -4.92 -2.13 18.65
N LEU A 459 -3.65 -1.83 18.87
CA LEU A 459 -2.64 -2.82 19.27
C LEU A 459 -2.99 -3.50 20.61
N MET A 460 -3.57 -2.76 21.54
CA MET A 460 -4.03 -3.31 22.82
C MET A 460 -5.24 -4.20 22.66
N LEU A 461 -6.20 -3.84 21.82
CA LEU A 461 -7.44 -4.56 21.62
C LEU A 461 -7.27 -5.81 20.73
N ALA A 462 -6.45 -5.72 19.66
CA ALA A 462 -6.35 -6.73 18.61
C ALA A 462 -5.25 -7.78 18.82
N GLY A 463 -4.23 -7.48 19.63
CA GLY A 463 -3.05 -8.34 19.71
C GLY A 463 -2.53 -8.58 21.11
N ASP A 464 -1.37 -9.22 21.19
CA ASP A 464 -0.62 -9.54 22.42
C ASP A 464 0.73 -8.78 22.53
N SER A 465 1.01 -7.88 21.58
CA SER A 465 2.24 -7.10 21.53
C SER A 465 2.41 -6.23 22.77
N ASP A 466 3.65 -6.03 23.21
CA ASP A 466 3.98 -5.05 24.25
C ASP A 466 4.02 -3.65 23.64
N ILE A 467 3.60 -2.66 24.42
CA ILE A 467 3.60 -1.26 24.01
C ILE A 467 4.31 -0.43 25.07
N ILE A 468 5.28 0.35 24.65
CA ILE A 468 6.05 1.23 25.53
C ILE A 468 5.93 2.66 25.00
N ILE A 469 5.53 3.59 25.86
CA ILE A 469 5.30 4.99 25.53
C ILE A 469 6.29 5.85 26.31
N ILE A 470 6.92 6.82 25.64
CA ILE A 470 7.64 7.95 26.28
C ILE A 470 6.77 9.18 26.12
N ASP A 471 6.27 9.71 27.23
CA ASP A 471 5.29 10.79 27.30
C ASP A 471 5.86 12.02 28.04
N PRO A 472 6.36 13.03 27.32
CA PRO A 472 6.88 14.25 27.92
C PRO A 472 5.79 15.26 28.29
N GLU A 473 4.54 15.10 27.84
CA GLU A 473 3.45 16.06 28.03
C GLU A 473 2.29 15.50 28.88
N ARG A 474 2.40 14.28 29.39
CA ARG A 474 1.38 13.60 30.22
C ARG A 474 0.03 13.44 29.54
N GLU A 475 0.03 13.24 28.23
CA GLU A 475 -1.20 13.12 27.43
C GLU A 475 -1.81 11.72 27.39
N TYR A 476 -1.00 10.66 27.60
CA TYR A 476 -1.43 9.26 27.40
C TYR A 476 -2.06 8.61 28.63
N ALA A 477 -1.96 9.25 29.81
CA ALA A 477 -2.41 8.69 31.08
C ALA A 477 -3.86 8.18 31.11
N PRO A 478 -4.88 8.86 30.56
CA PRO A 478 -6.27 8.36 30.55
C PRO A 478 -6.41 7.06 29.76
N LEU A 479 -5.82 6.98 28.56
CA LEU A 479 -5.85 5.79 27.72
C LEU A 479 -5.12 4.61 28.38
N VAL A 480 -3.92 4.86 28.91
CA VAL A 480 -3.10 3.81 29.55
C VAL A 480 -3.82 3.18 30.73
N LYS A 481 -4.45 3.99 31.59
CA LYS A 481 -5.24 3.51 32.73
C LYS A 481 -6.45 2.68 32.28
N ALA A 482 -7.19 3.16 31.28
CA ALA A 482 -8.36 2.47 30.76
C ALA A 482 -8.02 1.11 30.12
N MET A 483 -6.82 1.01 29.54
CA MET A 483 -6.31 -0.24 28.92
C MET A 483 -5.55 -1.15 29.91
N GLY A 484 -5.55 -0.85 31.24
CA GLY A 484 -4.89 -1.67 32.25
C GLY A 484 -3.35 -1.56 32.25
N GLY A 485 -2.81 -0.49 31.67
CA GLY A 485 -1.37 -0.24 31.59
C GLY A 485 -0.79 0.39 32.86
N ALA A 486 0.55 0.37 32.96
CA ALA A 486 1.32 0.99 34.04
C ALA A 486 1.85 2.36 33.63
N ILE A 487 1.69 3.36 34.50
CA ILE A 487 2.28 4.68 34.34
C ILE A 487 3.44 4.80 35.31
N ILE A 488 4.61 5.07 34.79
CA ILE A 488 5.85 5.24 35.53
C ILE A 488 6.23 6.73 35.48
N ASP A 489 5.84 7.46 36.50
CA ASP A 489 6.23 8.86 36.68
C ASP A 489 7.69 8.93 37.10
N ILE A 490 8.52 9.60 36.31
CA ILE A 490 9.97 9.78 36.55
C ILE A 490 10.25 11.25 36.84
N SER A 491 10.60 11.55 38.06
CA SER A 491 10.99 12.90 38.51
C SER A 491 11.99 12.83 39.64
N ALA A 492 12.61 13.96 39.98
CA ALA A 492 13.51 14.03 41.12
C ALA A 492 12.84 13.68 42.47
N THR A 493 11.53 13.90 42.58
CA THR A 493 10.73 13.70 43.80
C THR A 493 9.83 12.47 43.73
N SER A 494 9.82 11.76 42.61
CA SER A 494 8.98 10.57 42.43
C SER A 494 9.37 9.44 43.39
N LYS A 495 8.35 8.65 43.76
CA LYS A 495 8.56 7.40 44.49
C LYS A 495 8.91 6.24 43.56
N ASN A 496 8.75 6.44 42.27
CA ASN A 496 9.10 5.47 41.23
C ASN A 496 10.58 5.58 40.88
N HIS A 497 11.27 4.45 40.87
CA HIS A 497 12.69 4.39 40.58
C HIS A 497 12.97 3.34 39.50
N ILE A 498 13.89 3.70 38.61
CA ILE A 498 14.46 2.79 37.60
C ILE A 498 15.96 2.79 37.81
N ASN A 499 16.53 1.62 38.06
CA ASN A 499 17.96 1.47 38.26
C ASN A 499 18.69 1.58 36.90
N ALA A 500 19.53 2.61 36.75
CA ALA A 500 20.35 2.77 35.56
C ALA A 500 21.29 1.58 35.29
N MET A 501 21.54 0.75 36.34
CA MET A 501 22.41 -0.43 36.25
C MET A 501 21.64 -1.73 35.96
N ASP A 502 20.32 -1.70 35.68
CA ASP A 502 19.56 -2.93 35.36
C ASP A 502 20.09 -3.61 34.09
N MET A 503 20.26 -4.92 34.18
CA MET A 503 20.76 -5.77 33.11
C MET A 503 20.24 -7.20 33.28
N ASN A 504 19.83 -7.86 32.22
CA ASN A 504 19.48 -9.28 32.22
C ASN A 504 20.45 -10.10 31.34
N SER A 505 20.27 -11.43 31.30
CA SER A 505 21.10 -12.35 30.52
C SER A 505 21.01 -12.14 29.01
N ASP A 506 19.91 -11.57 28.54
CA ASP A 506 19.61 -11.44 27.09
C ASP A 506 20.01 -10.07 26.53
N TYR A 507 20.53 -9.17 27.40
CA TYR A 507 20.89 -7.79 27.07
C TYR A 507 21.93 -7.70 25.93
N GLY A 508 22.79 -8.71 25.79
CA GLY A 508 23.94 -8.70 24.87
C GLY A 508 23.64 -9.18 23.44
N ASP A 509 22.41 -9.60 23.09
CA ASP A 509 22.06 -10.14 21.75
C ASP A 509 23.04 -11.22 21.23
N GLY A 510 23.51 -12.09 22.13
CA GLY A 510 24.50 -13.13 21.81
C GLY A 510 25.97 -12.74 22.08
N GLU A 511 26.22 -11.46 22.36
CA GLU A 511 27.50 -10.98 22.91
C GLU A 511 27.47 -10.97 24.46
N ASP A 512 28.59 -10.74 25.08
CA ASP A 512 28.63 -10.59 26.57
C ASP A 512 27.79 -9.36 26.97
N PRO A 513 26.68 -9.51 27.73
CA PRO A 513 25.85 -8.40 28.20
C PRO A 513 26.59 -7.27 28.84
N LEU A 514 27.72 -7.59 29.49
CA LEU A 514 28.55 -6.60 30.20
C LEU A 514 29.24 -5.60 29.25
N ILE A 515 29.55 -6.01 28.01
CA ILE A 515 30.20 -5.13 27.02
C ILE A 515 29.29 -3.95 26.70
N LEU A 516 28.05 -4.27 26.26
CA LEU A 516 27.06 -3.23 25.93
C LEU A 516 26.67 -2.40 27.15
N LYS A 517 26.58 -3.03 28.34
CA LYS A 517 26.26 -2.30 29.55
C LYS A 517 27.43 -1.39 30.02
N SER A 518 28.67 -1.81 29.83
CA SER A 518 29.85 -0.93 30.05
C SER A 518 29.81 0.28 29.10
N GLU A 519 29.51 0.12 27.84
CA GLU A 519 29.37 1.24 26.89
C GLU A 519 28.25 2.19 27.30
N PHE A 520 27.11 1.66 27.76
CA PHE A 520 26.03 2.48 28.31
C PHE A 520 26.49 3.27 29.55
N ILE A 521 27.20 2.63 30.51
CA ILE A 521 27.69 3.27 31.71
C ILE A 521 28.72 4.36 31.37
N LEU A 522 29.59 4.13 30.39
CA LEU A 522 30.49 5.15 29.87
C LEU A 522 29.73 6.38 29.38
N SER A 523 28.73 6.17 28.52
CA SER A 523 27.88 7.25 28.01
C SER A 523 27.12 7.98 29.13
N LEU A 524 26.61 7.22 30.10
CA LEU A 524 25.94 7.78 31.27
C LEU A 524 26.91 8.66 32.12
N CYS A 525 28.11 8.19 32.38
CA CYS A 525 29.13 8.96 33.10
C CYS A 525 29.53 10.24 32.36
N GLU A 526 29.67 10.21 31.03
CA GLU A 526 29.93 11.41 30.23
C GLU A 526 28.82 12.46 30.40
N GLN A 527 27.55 12.05 30.47
CA GLN A 527 26.43 12.96 30.73
C GLN A 527 26.42 13.48 32.18
N LEU A 528 26.69 12.61 33.15
CA LEU A 528 26.71 12.97 34.58
C LEU A 528 27.83 13.97 34.89
N ILE A 529 28.98 13.87 34.21
CA ILE A 529 30.16 14.74 34.40
C ILE A 529 30.02 16.09 33.65
N GLY A 530 28.97 16.29 32.86
CA GLY A 530 28.69 17.54 32.15
C GLY A 530 29.01 17.51 30.66
N SER A 531 28.84 16.38 30.01
CA SER A 531 28.95 16.17 28.55
C SER A 531 30.38 16.48 28.01
N ARG A 532 31.42 16.37 28.83
CA ARG A 532 32.79 16.40 28.35
C ARG A 532 33.26 15.02 27.90
N SER A 533 34.09 14.97 26.87
CA SER A 533 34.72 13.74 26.41
C SER A 533 35.62 13.15 27.49
N LEU A 534 35.40 11.91 27.91
CA LEU A 534 36.24 11.21 28.86
C LEU A 534 37.58 10.82 28.22
N GLY A 535 38.67 10.99 28.99
CA GLY A 535 40.01 10.54 28.61
C GLY A 535 40.14 9.02 28.61
N ALA A 536 41.19 8.51 28.00
CA ALA A 536 41.42 7.06 27.92
C ALA A 536 41.56 6.39 29.28
N GLN A 537 42.16 7.09 30.26
CA GLN A 537 42.33 6.62 31.65
C GLN A 537 40.97 6.53 32.34
N GLU A 538 40.15 7.57 32.25
CA GLU A 538 38.80 7.62 32.81
C GLU A 538 37.91 6.49 32.24
N LYS A 539 37.95 6.27 30.92
CA LYS A 539 37.22 5.16 30.26
C LYS A 539 37.63 3.79 30.78
N SER A 540 38.95 3.60 30.99
CA SER A 540 39.48 2.33 31.52
C SER A 540 39.05 2.09 32.96
N LEU A 541 38.99 3.16 33.78
CA LEU A 541 38.54 3.10 35.18
C LEU A 541 37.04 2.75 35.25
N ILE A 542 36.22 3.41 34.45
CA ILE A 542 34.77 3.15 34.41
C ILE A 542 34.50 1.70 33.98
N ASP A 543 35.15 1.20 32.94
CA ASP A 543 34.99 -0.20 32.48
C ASP A 543 35.46 -1.19 33.58
N ARG A 544 36.59 -0.93 34.24
CA ARG A 544 37.08 -1.75 35.36
C ARG A 544 36.08 -1.82 36.51
N CYS A 545 35.55 -0.68 36.93
CA CYS A 545 34.58 -0.61 38.04
C CYS A 545 33.25 -1.24 37.66
N ALA A 546 32.77 -1.04 36.40
CA ALA A 546 31.58 -1.74 35.88
C ALA A 546 31.76 -3.26 35.95
N LYS A 547 32.87 -3.81 35.49
CA LYS A 547 33.20 -5.24 35.61
C LYS A 547 33.24 -5.73 37.06
N ASN A 548 33.75 -4.94 37.97
CA ASN A 548 33.84 -5.30 39.37
C ASN A 548 32.44 -5.42 40.02
N VAL A 549 31.59 -4.43 39.85
CA VAL A 549 30.26 -4.42 40.49
C VAL A 549 29.32 -5.51 39.93
N TYR A 550 29.45 -5.85 38.67
CA TYR A 550 28.65 -6.93 38.09
C TYR A 550 29.18 -8.35 38.32
N ARG A 551 30.42 -8.51 38.84
CA ARG A 551 31.09 -9.80 39.02
C ARG A 551 30.23 -10.82 39.78
N ASN A 552 29.67 -10.41 40.92
CA ASN A 552 28.84 -11.29 41.73
C ASN A 552 27.47 -11.57 41.15
N TYR A 553 26.88 -10.57 40.50
CA TYR A 553 25.58 -10.71 39.81
C TYR A 553 25.69 -11.70 38.65
N ARG A 554 26.73 -11.60 37.84
CA ARG A 554 27.03 -12.57 36.75
C ARG A 554 27.28 -13.98 37.26
N LYS A 555 28.07 -14.15 38.33
CA LYS A 555 28.30 -15.47 38.95
C LYS A 555 27.03 -16.14 39.44
N ARG A 556 25.99 -15.38 39.77
CA ARG A 556 24.68 -15.88 40.19
C ARG A 556 23.73 -16.12 39.00
N GLY A 557 24.23 -16.05 37.75
CA GLY A 557 23.41 -16.24 36.54
C GLY A 557 22.37 -15.14 36.34
N TYR A 558 22.74 -13.89 36.63
CA TYR A 558 21.87 -12.69 36.52
C TYR A 558 20.62 -12.77 37.42
N LYS A 559 20.76 -13.39 38.61
CA LYS A 559 19.69 -13.51 39.59
C LYS A 559 20.06 -12.78 40.91
N GLY A 560 19.01 -12.26 41.58
CA GLY A 560 19.14 -11.56 42.85
C GLY A 560 19.35 -10.05 42.69
N LYS A 561 19.97 -9.41 43.68
CA LYS A 561 20.12 -7.95 43.70
C LYS A 561 21.03 -7.47 42.58
N VAL A 562 20.52 -6.56 41.75
CA VAL A 562 21.26 -5.87 40.69
C VAL A 562 22.11 -4.76 41.34
N PRO A 563 23.38 -4.54 40.92
CA PRO A 563 24.14 -3.41 41.38
C PRO A 563 23.49 -2.08 41.02
N THR A 564 23.74 -1.05 41.80
CA THR A 564 23.23 0.31 41.61
C THR A 564 24.36 1.29 41.29
N LEU A 565 24.04 2.52 40.86
CA LEU A 565 25.05 3.58 40.72
C LEU A 565 25.79 3.91 42.04
N LYS A 566 25.16 3.65 43.19
CA LYS A 566 25.84 3.77 44.50
C LYS A 566 26.93 2.73 44.64
N ASP A 567 26.68 1.50 44.28
CA ASP A 567 27.67 0.41 44.31
C ASP A 567 28.82 0.72 43.34
N PHE A 568 28.50 1.28 42.17
CA PHE A 568 29.51 1.71 41.20
C PHE A 568 30.39 2.86 41.73
N ARG A 569 29.78 3.91 42.32
CA ARG A 569 30.54 4.99 42.98
C ARG A 569 31.40 4.46 44.11
N ALA A 570 30.86 3.56 44.91
CA ALA A 570 31.64 2.96 46.02
C ALA A 570 32.85 2.14 45.53
N ASP A 571 32.78 1.55 44.32
CA ASP A 571 33.93 0.85 43.72
C ASP A 571 34.95 1.84 43.13
N LEU A 572 34.50 2.98 42.54
CA LEU A 572 35.38 4.08 42.10
C LEU A 572 36.19 4.65 43.25
N LEU A 573 35.54 4.86 44.40
CA LEU A 573 36.23 5.39 45.61
C LEU A 573 37.29 4.43 46.19
N LYS A 574 37.31 3.16 45.81
CA LYS A 574 38.32 2.16 46.20
C LYS A 574 39.54 2.13 45.28
N GLN A 575 39.49 2.81 44.15
CA GLN A 575 40.62 2.90 43.23
C GLN A 575 41.61 3.95 43.71
N ASP A 576 42.88 3.68 43.52
CA ASP A 576 43.97 4.58 43.98
C ASP A 576 44.22 5.75 43.03
N GLU A 577 43.72 5.69 41.80
CA GLU A 577 43.92 6.68 40.74
C GLU A 577 43.10 7.96 41.02
N PRO A 578 43.72 9.17 40.92
CA PRO A 578 43.05 10.44 41.20
C PRO A 578 41.84 10.69 40.27
N GLU A 579 41.89 10.22 39.03
CA GLU A 579 40.78 10.33 38.06
C GLU A 579 39.55 9.58 38.54
N ALA A 580 39.70 8.46 39.27
CA ALA A 580 38.59 7.74 39.86
C ALA A 580 37.87 8.54 40.95
N GLN A 581 38.65 9.29 41.77
CA GLN A 581 38.10 10.17 42.80
C GLN A 581 37.35 11.35 42.17
N GLU A 582 37.90 11.92 41.10
CA GLU A 582 37.23 12.99 40.34
C GLU A 582 35.90 12.54 39.77
N ILE A 583 35.84 11.36 39.09
CA ILE A 583 34.60 10.78 38.57
C ILE A 583 33.61 10.53 39.73
N ALA A 584 34.07 9.93 40.84
CA ALA A 584 33.22 9.63 41.98
C ALA A 584 32.62 10.91 42.62
N LEU A 585 33.37 12.01 42.65
CA LEU A 585 32.89 13.31 43.10
C LEU A 585 31.87 13.91 42.11
N ALA A 586 32.16 13.85 40.83
CA ALA A 586 31.29 14.39 39.78
C ALA A 586 29.90 13.71 39.75
N ILE A 587 29.83 12.41 40.03
CA ILE A 587 28.56 11.66 40.04
C ILE A 587 27.87 11.65 41.41
N GLU A 588 28.44 12.28 42.45
CA GLU A 588 27.88 12.27 43.79
C GLU A 588 26.49 12.85 43.89
N LEU A 589 26.21 13.93 43.15
CA LEU A 589 24.89 14.56 43.08
C LEU A 589 23.79 13.57 42.67
N PHE A 590 24.14 12.64 41.80
CA PHE A 590 23.21 11.67 41.19
C PHE A 590 23.19 10.31 41.89
N THR A 591 24.09 10.09 42.86
CA THR A 591 24.15 8.83 43.63
C THR A 591 23.67 9.03 45.07
N ASP A 592 24.28 9.91 45.81
CA ASP A 592 24.00 10.18 47.22
C ASP A 592 23.36 11.56 47.45
N GLY A 593 23.43 12.45 46.45
CA GLY A 593 22.82 13.77 46.47
C GLY A 593 21.33 13.79 46.19
N SER A 594 20.80 14.98 45.90
CA SER A 594 19.33 15.23 45.70
C SER A 594 18.75 14.68 44.41
N LEU A 595 19.58 14.36 43.41
CA LEU A 595 19.15 13.87 42.10
C LEU A 595 19.35 12.36 41.93
N ASN A 596 19.18 11.56 42.98
CA ASN A 596 19.54 10.14 43.08
C ASN A 596 18.44 9.17 42.58
N THR A 597 17.50 9.64 41.76
CA THR A 597 16.34 8.86 41.31
C THR A 597 16.77 7.58 40.59
N PHE A 598 17.84 7.60 39.78
CA PHE A 598 18.35 6.49 38.99
C PHE A 598 19.41 5.62 39.71
N ALA A 599 19.74 5.94 40.95
CA ALA A 599 20.71 5.21 41.77
C ALA A 599 20.07 4.25 42.79
N LYS A 600 18.75 4.06 42.71
CA LYS A 600 17.98 3.16 43.58
C LYS A 600 17.55 1.92 42.79
N GLU A 601 17.21 0.85 43.52
CA GLU A 601 16.66 -0.35 42.87
C GLU A 601 15.34 -0.06 42.18
N THR A 602 15.10 -0.71 41.06
CA THR A 602 13.82 -0.60 40.31
C THR A 602 12.69 -1.13 41.17
N ASN A 603 11.69 -0.28 41.41
CA ASN A 603 10.53 -0.61 42.27
C ASN A 603 9.19 -0.53 41.50
N VAL A 604 9.24 -0.39 40.18
CA VAL A 604 8.08 -0.32 39.30
C VAL A 604 7.93 -1.59 38.43
N ASP A 605 6.70 -1.89 38.03
CA ASP A 605 6.46 -3.03 37.14
C ASP A 605 6.82 -2.65 35.71
N VAL A 606 8.06 -2.92 35.31
CA VAL A 606 8.54 -2.76 33.93
C VAL A 606 8.14 -3.94 33.02
N ASN A 607 7.30 -4.89 33.50
CA ASN A 607 6.87 -6.07 32.74
C ASN A 607 5.41 -6.00 32.30
N ASN A 608 4.66 -4.93 32.65
CA ASN A 608 3.31 -4.72 32.13
C ASN A 608 3.32 -4.68 30.58
N ARG A 609 2.24 -5.15 29.98
CA ARG A 609 2.07 -5.16 28.51
C ARG A 609 2.02 -3.74 27.91
N LEU A 610 1.48 -2.78 28.65
CA LEU A 610 1.40 -1.37 28.28
C LEU A 610 2.07 -0.53 29.34
N ILE A 611 3.18 0.11 28.99
CA ILE A 611 3.96 0.96 29.89
C ILE A 611 4.04 2.37 29.32
N CYS A 612 3.80 3.37 30.17
CA CYS A 612 3.98 4.77 29.84
C CYS A 612 4.99 5.39 30.81
N TYR A 613 6.12 5.83 30.29
CA TYR A 613 7.10 6.64 31.01
C TYR A 613 6.69 8.10 30.93
N ASP A 614 6.11 8.63 31.99
CA ASP A 614 5.81 10.05 32.19
C ASP A 614 7.07 10.79 32.64
N ILE A 615 7.59 11.65 31.78
CA ILE A 615 8.85 12.36 32.00
C ILE A 615 8.66 13.88 32.10
N LEU A 616 7.42 14.37 32.23
CA LEU A 616 7.09 15.80 32.28
C LEU A 616 7.85 16.54 33.36
N ASP A 617 7.91 15.97 34.57
CA ASP A 617 8.48 16.61 35.76
C ASP A 617 9.99 16.26 35.95
N LEU A 618 10.67 15.75 34.92
CA LEU A 618 12.05 15.29 35.04
C LEU A 618 13.07 16.44 35.23
N GLY A 619 12.72 17.64 34.79
CA GLY A 619 13.58 18.83 34.91
C GLY A 619 14.76 18.82 33.93
N LYS A 620 15.27 20.00 33.59
CA LYS A 620 16.30 20.17 32.56
C LYS A 620 17.62 19.44 32.82
N GLN A 621 18.02 19.27 34.09
CA GLN A 621 19.29 18.60 34.44
C GLN A 621 19.19 17.08 34.35
N LEU A 622 18.02 16.52 34.72
CA LEU A 622 17.82 15.07 34.69
C LEU A 622 17.29 14.56 33.34
N LEU A 623 16.75 15.43 32.50
CA LEU A 623 16.11 15.03 31.24
C LEU A 623 17.07 14.23 30.34
N PRO A 624 18.31 14.64 30.04
CA PRO A 624 19.22 13.86 29.21
C PRO A 624 19.57 12.50 29.82
N ILE A 625 19.77 12.48 31.14
CA ILE A 625 20.10 11.26 31.89
C ILE A 625 18.90 10.32 31.92
N GLY A 626 17.72 10.85 32.23
CA GLY A 626 16.47 10.10 32.28
C GLY A 626 16.13 9.48 30.93
N MET A 627 16.33 10.21 29.84
CA MET A 627 16.15 9.69 28.50
C MET A 627 17.08 8.53 28.18
N LEU A 628 18.37 8.61 28.58
CA LEU A 628 19.32 7.50 28.43
C LEU A 628 18.86 6.27 29.23
N VAL A 629 18.45 6.44 30.48
CA VAL A 629 18.02 5.34 31.35
C VAL A 629 16.73 4.71 30.85
N VAL A 630 15.78 5.51 30.36
CA VAL A 630 14.53 5.00 29.78
C VAL A 630 14.81 4.21 28.50
N LEU A 631 15.65 4.74 27.58
CA LEU A 631 16.03 4.03 26.36
C LEU A 631 16.77 2.72 26.65
N ASP A 632 17.64 2.69 27.65
CA ASP A 632 18.32 1.48 28.09
C ASP A 632 17.34 0.45 28.69
N SER A 633 16.39 0.90 29.51
CA SER A 633 15.32 0.05 30.06
C SER A 633 14.45 -0.54 28.93
N ILE A 634 14.15 0.25 27.91
CA ILE A 634 13.43 -0.20 26.69
C ILE A 634 14.24 -1.27 25.96
N LEU A 635 15.53 -1.04 25.74
CA LEU A 635 16.42 -2.01 25.09
C LEU A 635 16.44 -3.35 25.85
N ASN A 636 16.57 -3.28 27.17
CA ASN A 636 16.53 -4.45 28.06
C ASN A 636 15.20 -5.24 27.92
N ARG A 637 14.08 -4.52 27.80
CA ARG A 637 12.76 -5.13 27.58
C ARG A 637 12.63 -5.78 26.21
N ILE A 638 13.08 -5.12 25.16
CA ILE A 638 12.99 -5.63 23.77
C ILE A 638 13.80 -6.92 23.61
N THR A 639 15.00 -6.97 24.17
CA THR A 639 15.86 -8.16 24.10
C THR A 639 15.23 -9.33 24.83
N ALA A 640 14.63 -9.09 26.02
CA ALA A 640 13.88 -10.10 26.76
C ALA A 640 12.62 -10.59 26.00
N ASN A 641 11.92 -9.67 25.32
CA ASN A 641 10.75 -10.02 24.51
C ASN A 641 11.12 -10.82 23.27
N ARG A 642 12.23 -10.49 22.61
CA ARG A 642 12.76 -11.27 21.48
C ARG A 642 12.99 -12.73 21.85
N ALA A 643 13.60 -12.97 23.01
CA ALA A 643 13.82 -14.34 23.51
C ALA A 643 12.52 -15.15 23.67
N LYS A 644 11.39 -14.45 23.86
CA LYS A 644 10.04 -15.02 23.99
C LYS A 644 9.24 -14.99 22.66
N GLY A 645 9.82 -14.48 21.57
CA GLY A 645 9.12 -14.29 20.29
C GLY A 645 8.03 -13.22 20.31
N LYS A 646 8.07 -12.30 21.30
CA LYS A 646 7.03 -11.29 21.50
C LYS A 646 7.39 -9.97 20.82
N ILE A 647 6.43 -9.37 20.12
CA ILE A 647 6.58 -8.10 19.41
C ILE A 647 6.43 -6.93 20.38
N THR A 648 7.23 -5.87 20.18
CA THR A 648 7.18 -4.65 20.99
C THR A 648 7.02 -3.40 20.12
N PHE A 649 6.05 -2.55 20.44
CA PHE A 649 5.88 -1.23 19.84
C PHE A 649 6.37 -0.16 20.81
N ILE A 650 7.18 0.78 20.32
CA ILE A 650 7.75 1.88 21.09
C ILE A 650 7.26 3.17 20.49
N ILE A 651 6.54 3.95 21.28
CA ILE A 651 5.98 5.23 20.86
C ILE A 651 6.68 6.33 21.63
N ILE A 652 7.31 7.24 20.90
CA ILE A 652 8.11 8.35 21.45
C ILE A 652 7.43 9.64 21.03
N ASP A 653 6.73 10.24 21.97
CA ASP A 653 6.14 11.55 21.73
C ASP A 653 7.20 12.65 21.87
N GLU A 654 7.05 13.71 21.07
CA GLU A 654 8.00 14.81 20.92
C GLU A 654 9.46 14.31 20.75
N ILE A 655 9.62 13.37 19.81
CA ILE A 655 10.91 12.67 19.58
C ILE A 655 12.08 13.61 19.31
N TYR A 656 11.84 14.86 18.87
CA TYR A 656 12.89 15.87 18.62
C TYR A 656 13.70 16.17 19.89
N LEU A 657 13.11 15.99 21.09
CA LEU A 657 13.82 16.18 22.37
C LEU A 657 15.05 15.27 22.51
N LEU A 658 14.99 14.07 21.93
CA LEU A 658 16.11 13.11 21.95
C LEU A 658 17.28 13.53 21.05
N PHE A 659 17.04 14.38 20.05
CA PHE A 659 18.08 14.86 19.15
C PHE A 659 18.79 16.13 19.64
N GLN A 660 18.34 16.72 20.75
CA GLN A 660 19.00 17.88 21.36
C GLN A 660 20.35 17.51 22.02
N HIS A 661 20.56 16.23 22.31
CA HIS A 661 21.78 15.72 22.91
C HIS A 661 22.36 14.59 22.07
N GLU A 662 23.64 14.68 21.72
CA GLU A 662 24.33 13.74 20.82
C GLU A 662 24.24 12.28 21.29
N TYR A 663 24.40 12.04 22.59
CA TYR A 663 24.36 10.68 23.16
C TYR A 663 22.97 10.04 23.06
N SER A 664 21.92 10.76 23.40
CA SER A 664 20.55 10.26 23.26
C SER A 664 20.18 10.03 21.79
N ALA A 665 20.63 10.92 20.89
CA ALA A 665 20.47 10.78 19.46
C ALA A 665 21.16 9.51 18.91
N ASN A 666 22.40 9.25 19.33
CA ASN A 666 23.17 8.08 18.93
C ASN A 666 22.59 6.77 19.48
N LEU A 667 22.15 6.75 20.75
CA LEU A 667 21.47 5.59 21.33
C LEU A 667 20.14 5.31 20.65
N LEU A 668 19.33 6.34 20.40
CA LEU A 668 18.07 6.22 19.66
C LEU A 668 18.31 5.71 18.23
N PHE A 669 19.31 6.22 17.53
CA PHE A 669 19.66 5.78 16.19
C PHE A 669 20.08 4.31 16.14
N THR A 670 20.86 3.89 17.14
CA THR A 670 21.27 2.50 17.29
C THR A 670 20.05 1.61 17.55
N LEU A 671 19.17 2.04 18.46
CA LEU A 671 17.90 1.37 18.74
C LEU A 671 17.07 1.28 17.45
N TRP A 672 16.83 2.41 16.74
CA TRP A 672 16.03 2.49 15.52
C TRP A 672 16.50 1.55 14.43
N LYS A 673 17.81 1.37 14.26
CA LYS A 673 18.39 0.41 13.31
C LYS A 673 18.25 -1.04 13.75
N ARG A 674 18.36 -1.30 15.06
CA ARG A 674 18.40 -2.66 15.62
C ARG A 674 17.02 -3.24 15.91
N VAL A 675 16.01 -2.42 16.18
CA VAL A 675 14.67 -2.89 16.63
C VAL A 675 14.06 -3.93 15.70
N ARG A 676 14.30 -3.82 14.39
CA ARG A 676 13.84 -4.83 13.43
C ARG A 676 14.35 -6.23 13.77
N LYS A 677 15.63 -6.36 14.14
CA LYS A 677 16.20 -7.64 14.57
C LYS A 677 15.55 -8.19 15.84
N TYR A 678 15.03 -7.31 16.67
CA TYR A 678 14.43 -7.66 17.96
C TYR A 678 12.91 -7.86 17.87
N GLY A 679 12.31 -7.80 16.68
CA GLY A 679 10.86 -7.86 16.51
C GLY A 679 10.17 -6.66 17.15
N ALA A 680 10.79 -5.49 17.09
CA ALA A 680 10.21 -4.26 17.63
C ALA A 680 10.05 -3.19 16.55
N PHE A 681 9.17 -2.21 16.80
CA PHE A 681 8.83 -1.12 15.90
C PHE A 681 8.77 0.19 16.67
N CYS A 682 9.52 1.19 16.19
CA CYS A 682 9.50 2.53 16.75
C CYS A 682 8.54 3.45 16.01
N THR A 683 7.86 4.33 16.76
CA THR A 683 7.04 5.44 16.25
C THR A 683 7.54 6.74 16.87
N GLY A 684 8.02 7.66 16.04
CA GLY A 684 8.39 9.01 16.47
C GLY A 684 7.27 9.99 16.15
N ILE A 685 6.80 10.73 17.15
CA ILE A 685 5.76 11.77 16.98
C ILE A 685 6.41 13.12 17.22
N THR A 686 6.15 14.10 16.36
CA THR A 686 6.67 15.47 16.58
C THR A 686 5.84 16.52 15.85
N GLN A 687 5.81 17.71 16.45
CA GLN A 687 5.28 18.93 15.84
C GLN A 687 6.37 19.79 15.18
N ASN A 688 7.62 19.62 15.57
CA ASN A 688 8.76 20.40 15.12
C ASN A 688 9.54 19.63 14.07
N VAL A 689 9.05 19.61 12.84
CA VAL A 689 9.72 18.92 11.73
C VAL A 689 11.02 19.62 11.37
N ASP A 690 11.08 20.95 11.43
CA ASP A 690 12.29 21.71 11.14
C ASP A 690 13.43 21.37 12.10
N ASP A 691 13.17 21.35 13.40
CA ASP A 691 14.16 20.96 14.41
C ASP A 691 14.62 19.51 14.23
N LEU A 692 13.70 18.62 13.90
CA LEU A 692 14.02 17.22 13.57
C LEU A 692 14.96 17.12 12.37
N LEU A 693 14.70 17.86 11.31
CA LEU A 693 15.47 17.83 10.07
C LEU A 693 16.84 18.54 10.16
N GLN A 694 17.12 19.30 11.20
CA GLN A 694 18.46 19.84 11.46
C GLN A 694 19.45 18.72 11.85
N SER A 695 18.98 17.66 12.51
CA SER A 695 19.80 16.50 12.80
C SER A 695 19.97 15.60 11.59
N HIS A 696 21.21 15.35 11.17
CA HIS A 696 21.52 14.39 10.09
C HIS A 696 21.01 12.99 10.43
N THR A 697 21.13 12.58 11.68
CA THR A 697 20.66 11.29 12.20
C THR A 697 19.15 11.16 12.07
N ALA A 698 18.40 12.16 12.50
CA ALA A 698 16.94 12.18 12.40
C ALA A 698 16.46 12.19 10.95
N ARG A 699 17.13 12.97 10.09
CA ARG A 699 16.84 12.99 8.63
C ARG A 699 17.03 11.60 8.01
N THR A 700 18.10 10.90 8.38
CA THR A 700 18.36 9.52 7.92
C THR A 700 17.31 8.54 8.43
N MET A 701 16.86 8.68 9.69
CA MET A 701 15.80 7.85 10.25
C MET A 701 14.48 8.04 9.52
N LEU A 702 14.09 9.28 9.26
CA LEU A 702 12.84 9.61 8.54
C LEU A 702 12.88 9.11 7.09
N ALA A 703 13.96 9.35 6.36
CA ALA A 703 14.10 8.92 4.96
C ALA A 703 14.02 7.39 4.81
N ASN A 704 14.55 6.64 5.78
CA ASN A 704 14.54 5.17 5.77
C ASN A 704 13.27 4.56 6.38
N SER A 705 12.36 5.37 6.92
CA SER A 705 11.09 4.87 7.46
C SER A 705 10.08 4.66 6.35
N GLU A 706 9.51 3.45 6.30
CA GLU A 706 8.51 3.10 5.29
C GLU A 706 7.08 3.42 5.73
N PHE A 707 6.89 3.85 6.97
CA PHE A 707 5.58 4.25 7.46
C PHE A 707 5.63 5.68 7.99
N VAL A 708 5.05 6.64 7.27
CA VAL A 708 5.05 8.05 7.67
C VAL A 708 3.66 8.64 7.52
N ILE A 709 3.11 9.17 8.61
CA ILE A 709 1.84 9.89 8.61
C ILE A 709 2.15 11.39 8.69
N MET A 710 1.77 12.13 7.68
CA MET A 710 1.90 13.57 7.58
C MET A 710 0.52 14.21 7.68
N LEU A 711 0.25 14.84 8.79
CA LEU A 711 -0.95 15.64 9.03
C LEU A 711 -0.70 17.08 8.56
N ASN A 712 -1.54 18.04 8.96
CA ASN A 712 -1.32 19.46 8.61
C ASN A 712 0.09 19.92 8.99
N GLN A 713 0.81 20.56 8.05
CA GLN A 713 2.19 21.01 8.22
C GLN A 713 2.32 22.53 8.11
N ALA A 714 3.33 23.10 8.80
CA ALA A 714 3.75 24.49 8.59
C ALA A 714 4.32 24.70 7.16
N SER A 715 4.30 25.92 6.68
CA SER A 715 4.73 26.23 5.31
C SER A 715 6.19 25.85 5.03
N THR A 716 7.07 26.09 5.99
CA THR A 716 8.51 25.76 5.90
C THR A 716 8.75 24.25 5.87
N ASP A 717 8.03 23.52 6.72
CA ASP A 717 8.19 22.08 6.89
C ASP A 717 7.71 21.28 5.69
N ARG A 718 6.64 21.77 5.02
CA ARG A 718 6.11 21.14 3.79
C ARG A 718 7.14 21.06 2.68
N ILE A 719 7.90 22.13 2.44
CA ILE A 719 8.91 22.17 1.39
C ILE A 719 10.01 21.16 1.68
N LYS A 720 10.54 21.15 2.91
CA LYS A 720 11.60 20.21 3.32
C LYS A 720 11.15 18.76 3.26
N LEU A 721 9.90 18.48 3.67
CA LEU A 721 9.32 17.14 3.59
C LEU A 721 9.08 16.70 2.14
N ALA A 722 8.65 17.62 1.27
CA ALA A 722 8.44 17.33 -0.15
C ALA A 722 9.74 16.94 -0.83
N GLU A 723 10.82 17.67 -0.58
CA GLU A 723 12.16 17.34 -1.10
C GLU A 723 12.66 15.98 -0.56
N LEU A 724 12.52 15.74 0.76
CA LEU A 724 13.03 14.51 1.39
C LEU A 724 12.28 13.24 0.98
N LEU A 725 10.96 13.33 0.79
CA LEU A 725 10.07 12.19 0.55
C LEU A 725 9.53 12.12 -0.88
N ASN A 726 10.00 13.00 -1.77
CA ASN A 726 9.54 13.12 -3.17
C ASN A 726 8.01 13.29 -3.29
N ILE A 727 7.46 14.27 -2.59
CA ILE A 727 6.02 14.57 -2.59
C ILE A 727 5.73 15.62 -3.67
N SER A 728 4.77 15.35 -4.56
CA SER A 728 4.36 16.29 -5.60
C SER A 728 3.56 17.48 -5.03
N ASP A 729 3.51 18.60 -5.78
CA ASP A 729 2.74 19.80 -5.38
C ASP A 729 1.26 19.51 -5.14
N THR A 730 0.67 18.62 -5.92
CA THR A 730 -0.72 18.19 -5.74
C THR A 730 -0.88 17.42 -4.42
N GLN A 731 0.07 16.55 -4.09
CA GLN A 731 0.06 15.79 -2.83
C GLN A 731 0.30 16.69 -1.62
N ILE A 732 1.13 17.73 -1.74
CA ILE A 732 1.34 18.75 -0.69
C ILE A 732 0.02 19.41 -0.28
N SER A 733 -0.95 19.54 -1.18
CA SER A 733 -2.26 20.13 -0.86
C SER A 733 -2.99 19.37 0.25
N TYR A 734 -2.76 18.06 0.38
CA TYR A 734 -3.37 17.21 1.43
C TYR A 734 -2.77 17.39 2.83
N ILE A 735 -1.65 18.11 2.94
CA ILE A 735 -1.01 18.47 4.22
C ILE A 735 -0.96 20.01 4.43
N THR A 736 -1.74 20.75 3.62
CA THR A 736 -1.75 22.22 3.61
C THR A 736 -3.09 22.74 4.11
N ASN A 737 -3.12 23.38 5.29
CA ASN A 737 -4.32 23.97 5.88
C ASN A 737 -5.54 23.02 5.91
N VAL A 738 -5.28 21.75 6.22
CA VAL A 738 -6.32 20.71 6.31
C VAL A 738 -6.85 20.58 7.73
N GLU A 739 -8.08 20.06 7.85
CA GLU A 739 -8.71 19.73 9.12
C GLU A 739 -7.94 18.62 9.86
N ALA A 740 -8.07 18.58 11.19
CA ALA A 740 -7.50 17.50 12.00
C ALA A 740 -8.00 16.12 11.54
N GLY A 741 -7.08 15.14 11.50
CA GLY A 741 -7.36 13.80 11.01
C GLY A 741 -7.34 13.65 9.47
N ARG A 742 -6.90 14.68 8.75
CA ARG A 742 -6.62 14.61 7.31
C ARG A 742 -5.12 14.74 7.07
N GLY A 743 -4.63 14.09 6.02
CA GLY A 743 -3.23 14.16 5.70
C GLY A 743 -2.82 13.26 4.55
N LEU A 744 -1.52 12.99 4.51
CA LEU A 744 -0.86 12.12 3.54
C LEU A 744 -0.13 11.00 4.29
N MET A 745 -0.29 9.76 3.86
CA MET A 745 0.31 8.59 4.49
C MET A 745 1.21 7.86 3.49
N LYS A 746 2.46 7.64 3.88
CA LYS A 746 3.40 6.76 3.19
C LYS A 746 3.37 5.38 3.84
N VAL A 747 3.15 4.34 3.04
CA VAL A 747 3.17 2.93 3.48
C VAL A 747 3.98 2.12 2.46
N GLY A 748 5.24 1.81 2.79
CA GLY A 748 6.18 1.26 1.82
C GLY A 748 6.43 2.22 0.65
N SER A 749 6.11 1.79 -0.55
CA SER A 749 6.18 2.64 -1.75
C SER A 749 4.88 3.42 -2.03
N ALA A 750 3.78 3.09 -1.33
CA ALA A 750 2.52 3.78 -1.53
C ALA A 750 2.48 5.11 -0.76
N LEU A 751 1.96 6.15 -1.41
CA LEU A 751 1.75 7.47 -0.81
C LEU A 751 0.30 7.87 -1.05
N VAL A 752 -0.54 7.77 -0.02
CA VAL A 752 -1.99 7.90 -0.14
C VAL A 752 -2.55 9.05 0.71
N PRO A 753 -3.39 9.90 0.15
CA PRO A 753 -4.12 10.90 0.94
C PRO A 753 -5.21 10.22 1.77
N PHE A 754 -5.33 10.60 3.03
CA PHE A 754 -6.26 9.94 3.94
C PHE A 754 -7.12 10.91 4.75
N VAL A 755 -8.24 10.37 5.23
CA VAL A 755 -9.17 11.02 6.16
C VAL A 755 -9.53 10.03 7.26
N ASN A 756 -9.22 10.37 8.50
CA ASN A 756 -9.63 9.61 9.67
C ASN A 756 -10.54 10.48 10.56
N LYS A 757 -11.86 10.38 10.36
CA LYS A 757 -12.86 11.02 11.23
C LYS A 757 -13.39 10.00 12.22
N PHE A 758 -12.89 10.06 13.44
CA PHE A 758 -13.32 9.19 14.53
C PHE A 758 -14.63 9.73 15.15
N PRO A 759 -15.64 8.88 15.49
CA PRO A 759 -16.89 9.33 16.07
C PRO A 759 -16.70 9.92 17.48
N LYS A 760 -17.16 11.16 17.67
CA LYS A 760 -16.96 11.89 18.95
C LYS A 760 -17.82 11.39 20.11
N ASN A 761 -18.88 10.66 19.84
CA ASN A 761 -19.82 10.12 20.83
C ASN A 761 -19.38 8.81 21.47
N THR A 762 -18.16 8.36 21.23
CA THR A 762 -17.62 7.09 21.70
C THR A 762 -16.74 7.26 22.95
N GLN A 763 -16.64 6.21 23.78
CA GLN A 763 -15.75 6.20 24.94
C GLN A 763 -14.28 6.23 24.50
N LEU A 764 -13.94 5.50 23.46
CA LEU A 764 -12.58 5.51 22.88
C LEU A 764 -12.18 6.93 22.44
N TYR A 765 -13.08 7.71 21.82
CA TYR A 765 -12.77 9.09 21.47
C TYR A 765 -12.39 9.92 22.70
N ARG A 766 -13.15 9.82 23.79
CA ARG A 766 -12.91 10.56 25.04
C ARG A 766 -11.57 10.19 25.68
N LEU A 767 -11.14 8.93 25.59
CA LEU A 767 -9.84 8.49 26.07
C LEU A 767 -8.67 8.99 25.20
N MET A 768 -8.92 9.23 23.93
CA MET A 768 -7.87 9.59 22.97
C MET A 768 -7.77 11.09 22.73
N THR A 769 -8.84 11.85 22.91
CA THR A 769 -8.83 13.31 22.68
C THR A 769 -7.95 14.04 23.71
N THR A 770 -7.24 15.06 23.24
CA THR A 770 -6.47 15.99 24.10
C THR A 770 -7.13 17.35 24.20
N LYS A 771 -8.32 17.53 23.57
CA LYS A 771 -9.01 18.80 23.56
C LYS A 771 -9.70 19.06 24.90
N PRO A 772 -9.44 20.22 25.54
CA PRO A 772 -10.14 20.60 26.76
C PRO A 772 -11.66 20.61 26.55
N GLY A 773 -12.40 19.94 27.46
CA GLY A 773 -13.87 19.84 27.42
C GLY A 773 -14.44 18.74 26.54
N GLU A 774 -13.63 17.99 25.80
CA GLU A 774 -14.04 16.80 25.06
C GLU A 774 -13.58 15.47 25.71
N GLN A 775 -12.86 15.55 26.84
CA GLN A 775 -12.38 14.38 27.64
C GLN A 775 -13.47 13.82 28.54
#